data_8d8088d0ab879225e26853867c87bc8c
#
_entry.id   8d8088d0ab879225e26853867c87bc8c
#
_cell.length_a   1.000
_cell.length_b   1.000
_cell.length_c   1.000
_cell.angle_alpha   90.00
_cell.angle_beta   90.00
_cell.angle_gamma   90.00
#
_symmetry.space_group_name_H-M   'P 1'
#
loop_
_entity.id
_entity.type
_entity.pdbx_description
1 polymer ?
#
loop_
_entity_poly.entity_id
_entity_poly.type
_entity_poly.pdbx_seq_one_letter_code
_entity_poly.pdbx_strand_id
1 'polypeptide(L)'
;MYKISEIVQIFHPNRTFITDPNSFVQHLFYDSRKIVQADHGIFFALKKNRDGHHYLKEAYAKGVRNFVLQVDEQQEVELSGANIVWVEDSLVAMQALVAFHRQKFDYPLIGITGSNGKTIVKEWLFQLMSPEYKIYRSPKSYNSQLGVALSLWGLSDEYNLAIIEAGISEKGEMTRLEQMIKPTIGVLTNIGVAHKTGFESKAEKIDEKLQLFTHVETIIFPYSYLENVQLPYRPRKFSWGFEEGLSLEVYSIKQINDRFTLVTFYYAGRTFAVEVPFVDKGNVENAINCVAVMLRFGYEGAVIAARIKNLQPVAMRLELKKGKNNSSIIDDSYSNDLDALQIALEFLNQQGQHPFKMLILSDISGVSIDDVKSLAKLKRLLSEYHLDQLILIGEVLPKLASQFDVPSISYMDTTAFLADMRSVSFENATVLLKGGREFHFERISGQLVAKSHDTVLEINLNALENNLNVYRQLLPKHVKLMTMVKAFSYGSGSFEIANLLQFNRVDYLTVAFADEGVDLRGAGITLPIVVMSPDESSFESIVQYNLEPEIYSFRILFSFLNFLKGKQVNSFPIHIKIDTGMHRLGFMPDEVDQLITFLNTASILKVKSAFSHLASAGNERDNEFTQRQIDLLNECTKRLQDGIGYSFLRHIAATSGIELWPNAYFDMVRLGIGLYGVDIERHDLPIREASILKTNVTQIKYLAASETVGYNRHGVLHRDSKIATIKIGYADGYDRRFGNGIGQMMVNGVLVPTIGDICMDMCMLDVTDVEVGEEDEVIVYPDIKSSAKAIGTIPYELLTSISQRVKRVYFYE
;
A
#
# COMPACT_ATOMS: atom_id res chain seq x y z
N MET A 1 -21.48 11.94 8.33
CA MET A 1 -21.57 13.27 7.70
C MET A 1 -22.03 14.29 8.74
N TYR A 2 -21.50 15.51 8.68
CA TYR A 2 -21.83 16.60 9.60
C TYR A 2 -22.30 17.81 8.80
N LYS A 3 -23.27 18.54 9.32
CA LYS A 3 -23.63 19.84 8.74
C LYS A 3 -22.58 20.89 9.10
N ILE A 4 -22.33 21.84 8.21
CA ILE A 4 -21.37 22.93 8.51
C ILE A 4 -21.82 23.74 9.74
N SER A 5 -23.12 23.85 9.99
CA SER A 5 -23.66 24.49 11.21
C SER A 5 -23.26 23.76 12.50
N GLU A 6 -23.15 22.43 12.50
CA GLU A 6 -22.66 21.63 13.64
C GLU A 6 -21.14 21.82 13.83
N ILE A 7 -20.40 21.86 12.72
CA ILE A 7 -18.95 22.07 12.71
C ILE A 7 -18.57 23.44 13.26
N VAL A 8 -19.33 24.47 12.90
CA VAL A 8 -19.13 25.83 13.43
C VAL A 8 -19.28 25.87 14.96
N GLN A 9 -20.21 25.12 15.53
CA GLN A 9 -20.37 25.01 16.99
C GLN A 9 -19.17 24.35 17.68
N ILE A 10 -18.53 23.38 17.00
CA ILE A 10 -17.34 22.68 17.52
C ILE A 10 -16.11 23.59 17.51
N PHE A 11 -15.99 24.46 16.49
CA PHE A 11 -14.79 25.28 16.30
C PHE A 11 -14.73 26.53 17.21
N HIS A 12 -15.90 27.02 17.68
CA HIS A 12 -15.99 28.31 18.37
C HIS A 12 -15.24 29.42 17.63
N PRO A 13 -15.59 29.69 16.35
CA PRO A 13 -14.79 30.51 15.46
C PRO A 13 -14.82 31.99 15.82
N ASN A 14 -13.78 32.73 15.44
CA ASN A 14 -13.71 34.17 15.61
C ASN A 14 -14.68 34.92 14.68
N ARG A 15 -14.88 34.39 13.46
CA ARG A 15 -15.77 34.96 12.45
C ARG A 15 -16.30 33.84 11.54
N THR A 16 -17.52 34.02 11.03
CA THR A 16 -18.10 33.09 10.04
C THR A 16 -18.79 33.86 8.92
N PHE A 17 -18.73 33.27 7.72
CA PHE A 17 -19.54 33.63 6.58
C PHE A 17 -20.17 32.36 6.03
N ILE A 18 -21.46 32.13 6.34
CA ILE A 18 -22.14 30.88 6.01
C ILE A 18 -23.25 31.20 4.99
N THR A 19 -23.07 30.67 3.80
CA THR A 19 -24.02 30.81 2.68
C THR A 19 -25.04 29.67 2.70
N ASP A 20 -24.61 28.45 3.00
CA ASP A 20 -25.48 27.28 3.15
C ASP A 20 -25.19 26.55 4.47
N PRO A 21 -25.98 26.78 5.55
CA PRO A 21 -25.80 26.15 6.84
C PRO A 21 -26.09 24.63 6.84
N ASN A 22 -26.79 24.14 5.82
CA ASN A 22 -27.11 22.71 5.66
C ASN A 22 -26.11 21.95 4.78
N SER A 23 -25.08 22.61 4.27
CA SER A 23 -23.99 21.95 3.55
C SER A 23 -23.39 20.84 4.42
N PHE A 24 -23.29 19.64 3.85
CA PHE A 24 -22.71 18.49 4.54
C PHE A 24 -21.20 18.41 4.30
N VAL A 25 -20.48 17.96 5.32
CA VAL A 25 -19.05 17.68 5.29
C VAL A 25 -18.79 16.19 5.51
N GLN A 26 -18.08 15.60 4.58
CA GLN A 26 -17.65 14.21 4.60
C GLN A 26 -16.14 14.07 4.41
N HIS A 27 -15.50 14.99 3.69
CA HIS A 27 -14.09 14.91 3.33
C HIS A 27 -13.31 16.09 3.91
N LEU A 28 -12.15 15.79 4.54
CA LEU A 28 -11.22 16.80 5.04
C LEU A 28 -10.08 16.98 4.04
N PHE A 29 -9.84 18.20 3.59
CA PHE A 29 -8.75 18.56 2.70
C PHE A 29 -7.83 19.59 3.36
N TYR A 30 -6.54 19.48 3.11
CA TYR A 30 -5.50 20.45 3.52
C TYR A 30 -4.48 20.70 2.39
N ASP A 31 -4.56 19.95 1.30
CA ASP A 31 -3.71 20.07 0.12
C ASP A 31 -4.61 20.03 -1.12
N SER A 32 -4.60 21.12 -1.89
CA SER A 32 -5.45 21.29 -3.08
C SER A 32 -5.20 20.20 -4.13
N ARG A 33 -3.97 19.68 -4.23
CA ARG A 33 -3.59 18.61 -5.16
C ARG A 33 -4.26 17.27 -4.85
N LYS A 34 -4.66 17.06 -3.58
CA LYS A 34 -5.31 15.83 -3.10
C LYS A 34 -6.83 15.88 -3.11
N ILE A 35 -7.42 16.96 -3.63
CA ILE A 35 -8.86 17.07 -3.78
C ILE A 35 -9.30 16.20 -4.95
N VAL A 36 -9.97 15.10 -4.62
CA VAL A 36 -10.48 14.09 -5.55
C VAL A 36 -12.00 14.18 -5.68
N GLN A 37 -12.70 14.41 -4.56
CA GLN A 37 -14.14 14.64 -4.49
C GLN A 37 -14.38 15.90 -3.70
N ALA A 38 -14.63 17.00 -4.40
CA ALA A 38 -14.83 18.30 -3.77
C ALA A 38 -16.18 18.44 -3.08
N ASP A 39 -17.21 17.74 -3.58
CA ASP A 39 -18.54 17.74 -2.98
C ASP A 39 -18.48 17.24 -1.53
N HIS A 40 -19.17 17.95 -0.64
CA HIS A 40 -19.11 17.68 0.80
C HIS A 40 -17.69 17.74 1.40
N GLY A 41 -16.76 18.42 0.71
CA GLY A 41 -15.42 18.67 1.22
C GLY A 41 -15.35 19.92 2.08
N ILE A 42 -14.45 19.92 3.08
CA ILE A 42 -14.01 21.10 3.81
C ILE A 42 -12.48 21.23 3.66
N PHE A 43 -12.02 22.41 3.28
CA PHE A 43 -10.60 22.69 3.10
C PHE A 43 -10.07 23.49 4.30
N PHE A 44 -9.06 22.95 4.95
CA PHE A 44 -8.34 23.61 6.05
C PHE A 44 -7.07 24.27 5.52
N ALA A 45 -7.00 25.60 5.54
CA ALA A 45 -5.81 26.32 5.18
C ALA A 45 -4.81 26.29 6.35
N LEU A 46 -3.88 25.33 6.31
CA LEU A 46 -2.87 25.15 7.35
C LEU A 46 -1.66 26.04 7.10
N LYS A 47 -1.15 26.71 8.14
CA LYS A 47 0.14 27.44 8.12
C LYS A 47 1.23 26.55 8.70
N LYS A 48 2.04 25.94 7.82
CA LYS A 48 3.30 25.24 8.17
C LYS A 48 4.41 25.68 7.19
N ASN A 49 5.21 24.75 6.67
CA ASN A 49 6.27 25.03 5.68
C ASN A 49 5.73 25.67 4.38
N ARG A 50 4.43 25.52 4.10
CA ARG A 50 3.72 26.21 3.03
C ARG A 50 2.41 26.75 3.60
N ASP A 51 2.03 27.97 3.22
CA ASP A 51 0.77 28.56 3.64
C ASP A 51 -0.38 28.06 2.75
N GLY A 52 -1.30 27.32 3.35
CA GLY A 52 -2.47 26.75 2.69
C GLY A 52 -3.42 27.81 2.12
N HIS A 53 -3.36 29.04 2.60
CA HIS A 53 -4.22 30.14 2.10
C HIS A 53 -3.92 30.48 0.64
N HIS A 54 -2.72 30.28 0.13
CA HIS A 54 -2.37 30.48 -1.27
C HIS A 54 -3.12 29.54 -2.24
N TYR A 55 -3.69 28.43 -1.73
CA TYR A 55 -4.34 27.38 -2.54
C TYR A 55 -5.87 27.42 -2.47
N LEU A 56 -6.47 28.43 -1.85
CA LEU A 56 -7.93 28.55 -1.69
C LEU A 56 -8.66 28.62 -3.03
N LYS A 57 -8.14 29.44 -3.97
CA LYS A 57 -8.72 29.58 -5.31
C LYS A 57 -8.68 28.26 -6.09
N GLU A 58 -7.59 27.50 -5.97
CA GLU A 58 -7.48 26.19 -6.59
C GLU A 58 -8.47 25.19 -5.99
N ALA A 59 -8.58 25.13 -4.67
CA ALA A 59 -9.55 24.27 -3.99
C ALA A 59 -11.01 24.65 -4.36
N TYR A 60 -11.29 25.94 -4.44
CA TYR A 60 -12.60 26.44 -4.86
C TYR A 60 -12.91 26.09 -6.32
N ALA A 61 -11.94 26.24 -7.23
CA ALA A 61 -12.09 25.89 -8.65
C ALA A 61 -12.35 24.38 -8.82
N LYS A 62 -11.78 23.54 -7.94
CA LYS A 62 -12.05 22.09 -7.89
C LYS A 62 -13.41 21.72 -7.26
N GLY A 63 -14.21 22.73 -6.84
CA GLY A 63 -15.59 22.52 -6.36
C GLY A 63 -15.76 22.51 -4.84
N VAL A 64 -14.72 22.71 -4.03
CA VAL A 64 -14.87 22.85 -2.57
C VAL A 64 -15.67 24.12 -2.26
N ARG A 65 -16.59 24.02 -1.30
CA ARG A 65 -17.45 25.13 -0.89
C ARG A 65 -17.42 25.38 0.63
N ASN A 66 -16.66 24.62 1.41
CA ASN A 66 -16.49 24.86 2.84
C ASN A 66 -14.99 25.07 3.13
N PHE A 67 -14.65 26.17 3.80
CA PHE A 67 -13.27 26.58 4.07
C PHE A 67 -13.06 26.93 5.53
N VAL A 68 -11.93 26.51 6.10
CA VAL A 68 -11.46 26.92 7.43
C VAL A 68 -10.14 27.66 7.26
N LEU A 69 -10.14 28.91 7.69
CA LEU A 69 -9.02 29.85 7.51
C LEU A 69 -8.50 30.29 8.87
N GLN A 70 -7.21 30.53 8.98
CA GLN A 70 -6.66 31.24 10.12
C GLN A 70 -6.97 32.73 10.03
N VAL A 71 -7.25 33.34 11.19
CA VAL A 71 -7.45 34.79 11.29
C VAL A 71 -6.16 35.49 10.89
N ASP A 72 -6.23 36.22 9.76
CA ASP A 72 -5.18 37.13 9.35
C ASP A 72 -5.86 38.46 9.02
N GLU A 73 -5.44 39.57 9.63
CA GLU A 73 -6.12 40.85 9.59
C GLU A 73 -6.22 41.51 8.20
N GLN A 74 -5.57 40.88 7.18
CA GLN A 74 -5.39 41.53 5.87
C GLN A 74 -5.99 40.81 4.65
N GLN A 75 -6.62 39.63 4.79
CA GLN A 75 -7.18 38.95 3.61
C GLN A 75 -8.71 38.96 3.55
N GLU A 76 -9.27 39.84 2.70
CA GLU A 76 -10.61 39.62 2.17
C GLU A 76 -10.59 38.49 1.13
N VAL A 77 -11.16 37.35 1.47
CA VAL A 77 -11.26 36.20 0.56
C VAL A 77 -12.67 36.20 -0.01
N GLU A 78 -12.82 36.65 -1.25
CA GLU A 78 -14.07 36.56 -1.99
C GLU A 78 -14.19 35.21 -2.71
N LEU A 79 -14.92 34.26 -2.10
CA LEU A 79 -15.31 32.96 -2.70
C LEU A 79 -16.84 32.91 -2.74
N SER A 80 -17.41 33.29 -3.88
CA SER A 80 -18.89 33.42 -4.05
C SER A 80 -19.59 32.09 -3.72
N GLY A 81 -20.60 32.12 -2.84
CA GLY A 81 -21.38 30.94 -2.46
C GLY A 81 -20.64 29.91 -1.59
N ALA A 82 -19.45 30.24 -1.07
CA ALA A 82 -18.75 29.38 -0.14
C ALA A 82 -19.08 29.70 1.32
N ASN A 83 -19.00 28.68 2.18
CA ASN A 83 -18.98 28.79 3.62
C ASN A 83 -17.55 29.01 4.08
N ILE A 84 -17.28 30.05 4.85
CA ILE A 84 -15.96 30.39 5.34
C ILE A 84 -16.02 30.53 6.87
N VAL A 85 -15.10 29.86 7.55
CA VAL A 85 -14.98 29.85 9.01
C VAL A 85 -13.56 30.28 9.38
N TRP A 86 -13.43 31.37 10.12
CA TRP A 86 -12.14 31.87 10.61
C TRP A 86 -11.89 31.43 12.05
N VAL A 87 -10.74 30.81 12.25
CA VAL A 87 -10.28 30.25 13.54
C VAL A 87 -8.88 30.76 13.88
N GLU A 88 -8.48 30.68 15.11
CA GLU A 88 -7.12 31.04 15.54
C GLU A 88 -6.06 30.09 14.93
N ASP A 89 -6.34 28.78 14.91
CA ASP A 89 -5.48 27.75 14.32
C ASP A 89 -6.32 26.70 13.60
N SER A 90 -6.12 26.57 12.29
CA SER A 90 -6.85 25.65 11.43
C SER A 90 -6.53 24.18 11.74
N LEU A 91 -5.33 23.86 12.26
CA LEU A 91 -4.99 22.51 12.68
C LEU A 91 -5.71 22.14 13.97
N VAL A 92 -5.75 23.04 14.94
CA VAL A 92 -6.47 22.85 16.21
C VAL A 92 -7.98 22.68 15.94
N ALA A 93 -8.54 23.46 15.02
CA ALA A 93 -9.95 23.30 14.62
C ALA A 93 -10.20 21.91 13.98
N MET A 94 -9.31 21.45 13.08
CA MET A 94 -9.39 20.09 12.51
C MET A 94 -9.33 19.03 13.62
N GLN A 95 -8.43 19.17 14.58
CA GLN A 95 -8.26 18.26 15.70
C GLN A 95 -9.49 18.21 16.61
N ALA A 96 -10.13 19.36 16.87
CA ALA A 96 -11.37 19.43 17.64
C ALA A 96 -12.53 18.69 16.92
N LEU A 97 -12.68 18.89 15.61
CA LEU A 97 -13.66 18.17 14.82
C LEU A 97 -13.45 16.65 14.86
N VAL A 98 -12.22 16.23 14.74
CA VAL A 98 -11.87 14.81 14.76
C VAL A 98 -12.02 14.19 16.14
N ALA A 99 -11.68 14.92 17.21
CA ALA A 99 -11.95 14.48 18.58
C ALA A 99 -13.44 14.29 18.83
N PHE A 100 -14.28 15.20 18.34
CA PHE A 100 -15.74 15.07 18.37
C PHE A 100 -16.23 13.85 17.57
N HIS A 101 -15.65 13.62 16.37
CA HIS A 101 -15.97 12.45 15.56
C HIS A 101 -15.63 11.14 16.28
N ARG A 102 -14.43 11.06 16.90
CA ARG A 102 -13.98 9.87 17.66
C ARG A 102 -14.93 9.48 18.79
N GLN A 103 -15.55 10.45 19.46
CA GLN A 103 -16.45 10.21 20.58
C GLN A 103 -17.75 9.48 20.22
N LYS A 104 -18.06 9.34 18.94
CA LYS A 104 -19.24 8.59 18.47
C LYS A 104 -19.06 7.08 18.47
N PHE A 105 -17.84 6.60 18.68
CA PHE A 105 -17.50 5.17 18.56
C PHE A 105 -17.02 4.62 19.90
N ASP A 106 -17.74 3.63 20.46
CA ASP A 106 -17.46 3.04 21.77
C ASP A 106 -16.59 1.77 21.70
N TYR A 107 -16.24 1.30 20.48
CA TYR A 107 -15.38 0.13 20.37
C TYR A 107 -13.95 0.39 20.84
N PRO A 108 -13.23 -0.68 21.30
CA PRO A 108 -11.87 -0.55 21.80
C PRO A 108 -10.94 0.11 20.77
N LEU A 109 -10.07 0.98 21.27
CA LEU A 109 -9.03 1.62 20.50
C LEU A 109 -7.67 1.38 21.12
N ILE A 110 -6.77 0.75 20.38
CA ILE A 110 -5.38 0.53 20.77
C ILE A 110 -4.56 1.74 20.31
N GLY A 111 -4.02 2.50 21.25
CA GLY A 111 -3.06 3.58 21.00
C GLY A 111 -1.63 3.07 21.12
N ILE A 112 -0.83 3.17 20.06
CA ILE A 112 0.55 2.69 20.02
C ILE A 112 1.52 3.85 19.99
N THR A 113 2.43 3.92 20.95
CA THR A 113 3.58 4.84 20.91
C THR A 113 4.89 4.11 21.25
N GLY A 114 5.99 4.79 21.06
CA GLY A 114 7.34 4.29 21.30
C GLY A 114 8.33 5.00 20.39
N SER A 115 9.61 4.72 20.52
CA SER A 115 10.62 5.26 19.63
C SER A 115 10.56 4.53 18.29
N ASN A 116 10.56 3.20 18.29
CA ASN A 116 10.56 2.33 17.12
C ASN A 116 9.44 1.29 17.17
N GLY A 117 9.17 0.59 16.07
CA GLY A 117 8.28 -0.56 16.03
C GLY A 117 6.78 -0.24 15.99
N LYS A 118 6.36 1.01 16.15
CA LYS A 118 4.93 1.41 16.16
C LYS A 118 4.15 0.87 14.97
N THR A 119 4.64 1.16 13.77
CA THR A 119 4.00 0.72 12.52
C THR A 119 4.03 -0.79 12.37
N ILE A 120 5.14 -1.44 12.77
CA ILE A 120 5.29 -2.90 12.71
C ILE A 120 4.25 -3.55 13.63
N VAL A 121 4.16 -3.14 14.89
CA VAL A 121 3.20 -3.68 15.84
C VAL A 121 1.76 -3.43 15.37
N LYS A 122 1.45 -2.24 14.82
CA LYS A 122 0.13 -1.93 14.24
C LYS A 122 -0.24 -2.89 13.10
N GLU A 123 0.65 -3.08 12.12
CA GLU A 123 0.39 -3.94 10.97
C GLU A 123 0.30 -5.41 11.36
N TRP A 124 1.16 -5.87 12.30
CA TRP A 124 1.10 -7.24 12.80
C TRP A 124 -0.14 -7.51 13.64
N LEU A 125 -0.55 -6.60 14.51
CA LEU A 125 -1.82 -6.74 15.25
C LEU A 125 -3.02 -6.80 14.29
N PHE A 126 -3.01 -6.00 13.23
CA PHE A 126 -4.02 -6.10 12.19
C PHE A 126 -4.01 -7.50 11.56
N GLN A 127 -2.85 -8.01 11.13
CA GLN A 127 -2.75 -9.36 10.55
C GLN A 127 -3.21 -10.46 11.52
N LEU A 128 -2.81 -10.35 12.78
CA LEU A 128 -3.07 -11.38 13.79
C LEU A 128 -4.53 -11.45 14.27
N MET A 129 -5.23 -10.29 14.32
CA MET A 129 -6.55 -10.17 14.95
C MET A 129 -7.70 -9.95 13.95
N SER A 130 -7.42 -9.72 12.66
CA SER A 130 -8.43 -9.54 11.61
C SER A 130 -9.40 -10.72 11.43
N PRO A 131 -9.07 -11.97 11.75
CA PRO A 131 -10.05 -13.06 11.67
C PRO A 131 -11.27 -12.86 12.58
N GLU A 132 -11.11 -12.23 13.76
CA GLU A 132 -12.21 -12.01 14.72
C GLU A 132 -12.71 -10.57 14.74
N TYR A 133 -11.85 -9.59 14.36
CA TYR A 133 -12.17 -8.16 14.47
C TYR A 133 -12.19 -7.48 13.10
N LYS A 134 -13.17 -6.62 12.89
CA LYS A 134 -13.16 -5.63 11.81
C LYS A 134 -12.34 -4.43 12.27
N ILE A 135 -11.06 -4.41 11.92
CA ILE A 135 -10.10 -3.46 12.46
C ILE A 135 -9.94 -2.25 11.55
N TYR A 136 -10.13 -1.06 12.12
CA TYR A 136 -9.62 0.17 11.53
C TYR A 136 -8.19 0.43 12.02
N ARG A 137 -7.27 0.82 11.14
CA ARG A 137 -5.90 1.19 11.53
C ARG A 137 -5.42 2.46 10.85
N SER A 138 -4.47 3.17 11.51
CA SER A 138 -3.83 4.33 10.90
C SER A 138 -3.25 4.00 9.54
N PRO A 139 -3.55 4.81 8.51
CA PRO A 139 -2.92 4.66 7.21
C PRO A 139 -1.41 4.89 7.26
N LYS A 140 -0.62 4.03 6.57
CA LYS A 140 0.84 4.18 6.50
C LYS A 140 1.44 4.46 7.89
N SER A 141 2.28 5.49 8.01
CA SER A 141 2.83 5.99 9.28
C SER A 141 2.22 7.34 9.66
N TYR A 142 0.89 7.48 9.54
CA TYR A 142 0.16 8.69 9.93
C TYR A 142 0.11 8.80 11.46
N ASN A 143 1.23 9.21 12.07
CA ASN A 143 1.42 9.29 13.52
C ASN A 143 1.65 10.72 14.03
N SER A 144 1.74 11.72 13.13
CA SER A 144 1.89 13.14 13.48
C SER A 144 0.55 13.79 13.85
N GLN A 145 0.58 15.03 14.36
CA GLN A 145 -0.61 15.82 14.71
C GLN A 145 -1.68 15.85 13.59
N LEU A 146 -1.25 16.05 12.36
CA LEU A 146 -2.13 16.05 11.18
C LEU A 146 -2.48 14.62 10.74
N GLY A 147 -1.48 13.72 10.72
CA GLY A 147 -1.69 12.33 10.27
C GLY A 147 -2.69 11.57 11.13
N VAL A 148 -2.64 11.75 12.45
CA VAL A 148 -3.60 11.15 13.39
C VAL A 148 -5.00 11.72 13.18
N ALA A 149 -5.13 13.04 12.99
CA ALA A 149 -6.43 13.66 12.72
C ALA A 149 -7.07 13.06 11.45
N LEU A 150 -6.32 12.97 10.36
CA LEU A 150 -6.81 12.36 9.12
C LEU A 150 -7.13 10.86 9.29
N SER A 151 -6.36 10.15 10.11
CA SER A 151 -6.64 8.74 10.42
C SER A 151 -7.95 8.59 11.16
N LEU A 152 -8.15 9.33 12.24
CA LEU A 152 -9.36 9.21 13.07
C LEU A 152 -10.65 9.61 12.33
N TRP A 153 -10.56 10.51 11.34
CA TRP A 153 -11.71 10.86 10.49
C TRP A 153 -12.27 9.68 9.70
N GLY A 154 -11.46 8.65 9.54
CA GLY A 154 -11.85 7.41 8.87
C GLY A 154 -12.59 6.40 9.72
N LEU A 155 -12.82 6.64 11.02
CA LEU A 155 -13.58 5.74 11.88
C LEU A 155 -15.06 5.68 11.44
N SER A 156 -15.68 4.52 11.59
CA SER A 156 -17.11 4.29 11.27
C SER A 156 -17.68 3.15 12.10
N ASP A 157 -19.01 3.01 12.09
CA ASP A 157 -19.71 1.91 12.77
C ASP A 157 -19.48 0.52 12.14
N GLU A 158 -18.78 0.47 11.01
CA GLU A 158 -18.42 -0.80 10.36
C GLU A 158 -17.31 -1.56 11.12
N TYR A 159 -16.53 -0.84 11.95
CA TYR A 159 -15.43 -1.40 12.71
C TYR A 159 -15.84 -1.73 14.15
N ASN A 160 -15.16 -2.71 14.73
CA ASN A 160 -15.32 -3.07 16.14
C ASN A 160 -14.01 -3.05 16.94
N LEU A 161 -12.91 -2.62 16.30
CA LEU A 161 -11.61 -2.36 16.91
C LEU A 161 -10.88 -1.30 16.07
N ALA A 162 -10.14 -0.39 16.73
CA ALA A 162 -9.23 0.51 16.04
C ALA A 162 -7.80 0.42 16.57
N ILE A 163 -6.80 0.65 15.71
CA ILE A 163 -5.38 0.67 16.08
C ILE A 163 -4.76 1.96 15.50
N ILE A 164 -4.35 2.85 16.37
CA ILE A 164 -3.83 4.17 16.01
C ILE A 164 -2.42 4.34 16.56
N GLU A 165 -1.48 4.68 15.68
CA GLU A 165 -0.13 5.03 16.11
C GLU A 165 0.02 6.53 16.39
N ALA A 166 0.73 6.88 17.48
CA ALA A 166 1.02 8.23 17.91
C ALA A 166 2.54 8.46 18.00
N GLY A 167 3.03 9.46 17.27
CA GLY A 167 4.42 9.90 17.25
C GLY A 167 4.53 11.36 17.65
N ILE A 168 5.63 11.72 18.31
CA ILE A 168 5.92 13.08 18.77
C ILE A 168 7.32 13.50 18.35
N SER A 169 7.46 14.79 18.09
CA SER A 169 8.73 15.46 17.81
C SER A 169 9.06 16.46 18.92
N GLU A 170 8.05 17.03 19.57
CA GLU A 170 8.19 18.12 20.54
C GLU A 170 7.34 17.85 21.79
N LYS A 171 7.64 18.57 22.87
CA LYS A 171 6.90 18.54 24.12
C LYS A 171 5.48 19.12 23.96
N GLY A 172 4.50 18.50 24.60
CA GLY A 172 3.08 18.88 24.56
C GLY A 172 2.31 18.35 23.36
N GLU A 173 2.98 17.69 22.41
CA GLU A 173 2.32 17.08 21.24
C GLU A 173 1.49 15.85 21.63
N MET A 174 1.98 15.01 22.57
CA MET A 174 1.29 13.77 22.92
C MET A 174 -0.03 14.03 23.65
N THR A 175 -0.12 15.07 24.45
CA THR A 175 -1.36 15.47 25.10
C THR A 175 -2.45 15.81 24.09
N ARG A 176 -2.10 16.51 23.01
CA ARG A 176 -3.04 16.81 21.91
C ARG A 176 -3.46 15.54 21.15
N LEU A 177 -2.52 14.61 20.93
CA LEU A 177 -2.82 13.33 20.32
C LEU A 177 -3.74 12.48 21.20
N GLU A 178 -3.50 12.47 22.50
CA GLU A 178 -4.34 11.76 23.46
C GLU A 178 -5.78 12.27 23.43
N GLN A 179 -5.98 13.59 23.45
CA GLN A 179 -7.31 14.23 23.39
C GLN A 179 -8.11 13.84 22.14
N MET A 180 -7.43 13.59 21.01
CA MET A 180 -8.08 13.12 19.80
C MET A 180 -8.33 11.61 19.83
N ILE A 181 -7.32 10.82 20.20
CA ILE A 181 -7.34 9.35 20.10
C ILE A 181 -8.21 8.74 21.18
N LYS A 182 -8.07 9.20 22.43
CA LYS A 182 -8.68 8.62 23.64
C LYS A 182 -8.61 7.08 23.62
N PRO A 183 -7.39 6.51 23.67
CA PRO A 183 -7.23 5.07 23.58
C PRO A 183 -7.80 4.38 24.82
N THR A 184 -8.37 3.18 24.64
CA THR A 184 -8.80 2.31 25.74
C THR A 184 -7.66 1.38 26.18
N ILE A 185 -6.79 1.02 25.25
CA ILE A 185 -5.60 0.18 25.48
C ILE A 185 -4.38 0.93 24.95
N GLY A 186 -3.36 1.06 25.79
CA GLY A 186 -2.09 1.65 25.42
C GLY A 186 -1.00 0.60 25.16
N VAL A 187 -0.21 0.77 24.12
CA VAL A 187 0.96 -0.08 23.85
C VAL A 187 2.20 0.80 23.71
N LEU A 188 3.16 0.58 24.59
CA LEU A 188 4.49 1.18 24.50
C LEU A 188 5.44 0.16 23.88
N THR A 189 5.92 0.42 22.65
CA THR A 189 6.79 -0.55 21.95
C THR A 189 8.19 -0.58 22.52
N ASN A 190 8.87 0.54 22.53
CA ASN A 190 10.19 0.70 23.15
C ASN A 190 10.51 2.17 23.44
N ILE A 191 11.60 2.39 24.20
CA ILE A 191 12.16 3.70 24.46
C ILE A 191 13.62 3.70 23.99
N GLY A 192 13.89 4.35 22.87
CA GLY A 192 15.25 4.57 22.40
C GLY A 192 16.03 5.55 23.28
N VAL A 193 17.33 5.59 23.12
CA VAL A 193 18.23 6.51 23.84
C VAL A 193 17.78 7.96 23.54
N ALA A 194 17.66 8.76 24.58
CA ALA A 194 17.24 10.16 24.44
C ALA A 194 18.37 10.99 23.79
N HIS A 195 18.12 11.56 22.62
CA HIS A 195 18.98 12.56 22.02
C HIS A 195 18.19 13.85 21.81
N LYS A 196 18.84 14.96 22.12
CA LYS A 196 18.32 16.30 22.36
C LYS A 196 17.70 17.02 21.13
N THR A 197 16.62 16.50 20.57
CA THR A 197 15.72 17.35 19.78
C THR A 197 14.34 17.27 20.41
N GLY A 198 13.92 18.38 21.00
CA GLY A 198 12.61 18.51 21.66
C GLY A 198 12.54 18.00 23.11
N PHE A 199 13.53 17.21 23.59
CA PHE A 199 13.54 16.67 24.97
C PHE A 199 14.92 16.80 25.61
N GLU A 200 14.97 17.26 26.85
CA GLU A 200 16.21 17.48 27.60
C GLU A 200 16.78 16.18 28.19
N SER A 201 15.91 15.19 28.43
CA SER A 201 16.31 13.91 29.05
C SER A 201 15.46 12.73 28.56
N LYS A 202 15.97 11.50 28.79
CA LYS A 202 15.20 10.27 28.56
C LYS A 202 13.94 10.22 29.42
N ALA A 203 14.01 10.69 30.65
CA ALA A 203 12.86 10.74 31.56
C ALA A 203 11.75 11.64 31.00
N GLU A 204 12.09 12.84 30.53
CA GLU A 204 11.13 13.76 29.91
C GLU A 204 10.47 13.15 28.66
N LYS A 205 11.24 12.44 27.82
CA LYS A 205 10.71 11.74 26.64
C LYS A 205 9.76 10.61 27.02
N ILE A 206 10.05 9.90 28.10
CA ILE A 206 9.16 8.88 28.68
C ILE A 206 7.87 9.55 29.14
N ASP A 207 7.99 10.58 29.97
CA ASP A 207 6.83 11.29 30.54
C ASP A 207 5.91 11.83 29.44
N GLU A 208 6.48 12.41 28.39
CA GLU A 208 5.70 12.89 27.25
C GLU A 208 4.99 11.74 26.52
N LYS A 209 5.67 10.61 26.24
CA LYS A 209 5.03 9.46 25.60
C LYS A 209 3.92 8.86 26.45
N LEU A 210 4.08 8.85 27.76
CA LEU A 210 3.10 8.33 28.68
C LEU A 210 1.82 9.18 28.75
N GLN A 211 1.84 10.45 28.28
CA GLN A 211 0.64 11.26 28.16
C GLN A 211 -0.43 10.64 27.26
N LEU A 212 -0.03 9.83 26.26
CA LEU A 212 -0.99 9.08 25.42
C LEU A 212 -1.88 8.13 26.25
N PHE A 213 -1.40 7.71 27.40
CA PHE A 213 -2.04 6.66 28.21
C PHE A 213 -2.78 7.18 29.44
N THR A 214 -3.01 8.48 29.52
CA THR A 214 -3.62 9.13 30.71
C THR A 214 -4.99 8.55 31.06
N HIS A 215 -5.76 8.09 30.06
CA HIS A 215 -7.12 7.57 30.25
C HIS A 215 -7.30 6.10 29.82
N VAL A 216 -6.21 5.36 29.58
CA VAL A 216 -6.32 3.96 29.18
C VAL A 216 -6.76 3.05 30.33
N GLU A 217 -7.54 2.03 30.01
CA GLU A 217 -7.90 0.97 30.97
C GLU A 217 -6.70 0.04 31.23
N THR A 218 -5.93 -0.25 30.19
CA THR A 218 -4.76 -1.14 30.26
C THR A 218 -3.59 -0.56 29.49
N ILE A 219 -2.40 -0.61 30.08
CA ILE A 219 -1.13 -0.29 29.40
C ILE A 219 -0.29 -1.56 29.26
N ILE A 220 0.18 -1.82 28.04
CA ILE A 220 1.06 -2.96 27.67
C ILE A 220 2.45 -2.41 27.37
N PHE A 221 3.48 -2.97 28.01
CA PHE A 221 4.84 -2.46 27.88
C PHE A 221 5.91 -3.47 28.30
N PRO A 222 7.14 -3.39 27.74
CA PRO A 222 8.32 -4.09 28.25
C PRO A 222 8.71 -3.52 29.62
N TYR A 223 8.82 -4.38 30.63
CA TYR A 223 9.11 -3.97 32.01
C TYR A 223 10.38 -3.12 32.14
N SER A 224 11.44 -3.52 31.46
CA SER A 224 12.74 -2.84 31.48
C SER A 224 12.74 -1.36 31.09
N TYR A 225 11.69 -0.88 30.40
CA TYR A 225 11.58 0.53 30.01
C TYR A 225 10.89 1.40 31.06
N LEU A 226 10.05 0.81 31.91
CA LEU A 226 9.27 1.53 32.93
C LEU A 226 9.50 1.02 34.37
N GLU A 227 10.56 0.28 34.62
CA GLU A 227 10.89 -0.33 35.94
C GLU A 227 10.84 0.70 37.09
N ASN A 228 11.44 1.88 36.90
CA ASN A 228 11.55 2.94 37.91
C ASN A 228 10.62 4.14 37.62
N VAL A 229 9.61 3.96 36.72
CA VAL A 229 8.69 5.04 36.33
C VAL A 229 7.38 4.94 37.07
N GLN A 230 7.03 5.98 37.83
CA GLN A 230 5.71 6.11 38.41
C GLN A 230 4.74 6.64 37.35
N LEU A 231 3.71 5.84 37.04
CA LEU A 231 2.63 6.31 36.17
C LEU A 231 1.77 7.33 36.91
N PRO A 232 1.45 8.49 36.30
CA PRO A 232 0.66 9.55 36.95
C PRO A 232 -0.81 9.15 37.19
N TYR A 233 -1.24 8.00 36.73
CA TYR A 233 -2.57 7.40 36.80
C TYR A 233 -2.43 5.90 37.10
N ARG A 234 -3.53 5.21 37.38
CA ARG A 234 -3.53 3.80 37.77
C ARG A 234 -4.22 2.90 36.73
N PRO A 235 -3.68 2.73 35.50
CA PRO A 235 -4.21 1.76 34.58
C PRO A 235 -3.88 0.34 35.04
N ARG A 236 -4.60 -0.65 34.52
CA ARG A 236 -4.17 -2.05 34.64
C ARG A 236 -2.86 -2.22 33.87
N LYS A 237 -1.80 -2.60 34.57
CA LYS A 237 -0.49 -2.85 33.95
C LYS A 237 -0.45 -4.26 33.38
N PHE A 238 -0.06 -4.40 32.13
CA PHE A 238 0.29 -5.65 31.48
C PHE A 238 1.76 -5.56 31.04
N SER A 239 2.66 -5.87 31.97
CA SER A 239 4.09 -5.82 31.74
C SER A 239 4.60 -7.17 31.24
N TRP A 240 5.63 -7.15 30.39
CA TRP A 240 6.32 -8.34 29.94
C TRP A 240 7.86 -8.17 30.05
N GLY A 241 8.58 -9.27 30.30
CA GLY A 241 10.03 -9.25 30.47
C GLY A 241 10.54 -10.59 31.01
N PHE A 242 11.78 -10.57 31.50
CA PHE A 242 12.46 -11.77 32.04
C PHE A 242 12.29 -11.94 33.55
N GLU A 243 11.77 -10.94 34.24
CA GLU A 243 11.60 -10.90 35.67
C GLU A 243 10.40 -11.74 36.10
N GLU A 244 10.50 -12.38 37.28
CA GLU A 244 9.39 -13.14 37.85
C GLU A 244 8.27 -12.22 38.36
N GLY A 245 7.03 -12.68 38.26
CA GLY A 245 5.86 -11.94 38.74
C GLY A 245 5.31 -10.92 37.78
N LEU A 246 5.83 -10.85 36.54
CA LEU A 246 5.27 -10.01 35.49
C LEU A 246 3.95 -10.60 34.94
N SER A 247 3.18 -9.78 34.24
CA SER A 247 1.94 -10.23 33.58
C SER A 247 2.21 -11.30 32.51
N LEU A 248 3.31 -11.17 31.80
CA LEU A 248 3.81 -12.14 30.82
C LEU A 248 5.32 -12.29 31.05
N GLU A 249 5.74 -13.44 31.54
CA GLU A 249 7.14 -13.75 31.76
C GLU A 249 7.77 -14.40 30.51
N VAL A 250 8.92 -13.90 30.10
CA VAL A 250 9.73 -14.45 28.99
C VAL A 250 10.80 -15.36 29.58
N TYR A 251 10.64 -16.67 29.47
CA TYR A 251 11.61 -17.62 30.00
C TYR A 251 12.85 -17.77 29.15
N SER A 252 12.71 -17.73 27.83
CA SER A 252 13.85 -17.83 26.93
C SER A 252 13.58 -17.26 25.56
N ILE A 253 14.61 -16.72 24.94
CA ILE A 253 14.66 -16.33 23.52
C ILE A 253 15.83 -17.09 22.92
N LYS A 254 15.56 -18.01 21.97
CA LYS A 254 16.57 -18.83 21.31
C LYS A 254 16.41 -18.79 19.80
N GLN A 255 17.42 -18.37 19.09
CA GLN A 255 17.46 -18.50 17.64
C GLN A 255 17.51 -19.98 17.27
N ILE A 256 16.56 -20.45 16.43
CA ILE A 256 16.47 -21.84 15.96
C ILE A 256 17.32 -22.00 14.68
N ASN A 257 17.24 -21.04 13.78
CA ASN A 257 17.95 -20.99 12.51
C ASN A 257 18.03 -19.54 12.01
N ASP A 258 18.47 -19.34 10.76
CA ASP A 258 18.64 -17.99 10.17
C ASP A 258 17.34 -17.23 9.92
N ARG A 259 16.18 -17.84 10.17
CA ARG A 259 14.85 -17.24 9.92
C ARG A 259 13.95 -17.18 11.16
N PHE A 260 14.14 -18.07 12.13
CA PHE A 260 13.21 -18.23 13.24
C PHE A 260 13.88 -18.12 14.59
N THR A 261 13.18 -17.44 15.50
CA THR A 261 13.51 -17.36 16.93
C THR A 261 12.38 -17.99 17.74
N LEU A 262 12.69 -18.92 18.63
CA LEU A 262 11.76 -19.50 19.59
C LEU A 262 11.72 -18.63 20.86
N VAL A 263 10.54 -18.16 21.22
CA VAL A 263 10.31 -17.43 22.46
C VAL A 263 9.39 -18.27 23.34
N THR A 264 9.85 -18.57 24.58
CA THR A 264 9.08 -19.32 25.56
C THR A 264 8.52 -18.39 26.62
N PHE A 265 7.22 -18.49 26.88
CA PHE A 265 6.48 -17.64 27.80
C PHE A 265 5.86 -18.44 28.95
N TYR A 266 5.70 -17.78 30.09
CA TYR A 266 4.82 -18.21 31.17
C TYR A 266 3.74 -17.16 31.39
N TYR A 267 2.47 -17.61 31.33
CA TYR A 267 1.29 -16.77 31.50
C TYR A 267 0.17 -17.53 32.20
N ALA A 268 -0.41 -16.95 33.26
CA ALA A 268 -1.55 -17.48 33.98
C ALA A 268 -1.39 -18.97 34.39
N GLY A 269 -0.21 -19.36 34.90
CA GLY A 269 0.05 -20.73 35.34
C GLY A 269 0.40 -21.71 34.24
N ARG A 270 0.57 -21.29 32.97
CA ARG A 270 0.88 -22.17 31.83
C ARG A 270 2.07 -21.67 31.04
N THR A 271 2.88 -22.61 30.57
CA THR A 271 3.99 -22.32 29.65
C THR A 271 3.58 -22.63 28.24
N PHE A 272 3.91 -21.73 27.30
CA PHE A 272 3.77 -21.96 25.85
C PHE A 272 4.94 -21.33 25.10
N ALA A 273 5.17 -21.77 23.88
CA ALA A 273 6.25 -21.28 23.03
C ALA A 273 5.71 -20.79 21.69
N VAL A 274 6.39 -19.80 21.14
CA VAL A 274 6.02 -19.15 19.86
C VAL A 274 7.25 -19.09 18.97
N GLU A 275 7.13 -19.57 17.73
CA GLU A 275 8.13 -19.39 16.68
C GLU A 275 7.91 -18.04 15.99
N VAL A 276 8.82 -17.10 16.20
CA VAL A 276 8.81 -15.78 15.57
C VAL A 276 9.64 -15.83 14.30
N PRO A 277 9.13 -15.49 13.09
CA PRO A 277 9.85 -15.62 11.82
C PRO A 277 10.83 -14.44 11.60
N PHE A 278 11.53 -14.05 12.65
CA PHE A 278 12.56 -13.00 12.67
C PHE A 278 13.65 -13.37 13.66
N VAL A 279 14.87 -12.89 13.40
CA VAL A 279 16.03 -13.16 14.26
C VAL A 279 16.61 -11.92 14.92
N ASP A 280 16.27 -10.75 14.44
CA ASP A 280 16.71 -9.49 15.04
C ASP A 280 15.89 -9.15 16.29
N LYS A 281 16.58 -8.54 17.26
CA LYS A 281 16.02 -8.21 18.57
C LYS A 281 14.77 -7.31 18.49
N GLY A 282 14.80 -6.31 17.58
CA GLY A 282 13.71 -5.34 17.46
C GLY A 282 12.40 -5.98 16.99
N ASN A 283 12.45 -6.84 15.97
CA ASN A 283 11.28 -7.57 15.50
C ASN A 283 10.80 -8.63 16.50
N VAL A 284 11.70 -9.28 17.22
CA VAL A 284 11.32 -10.22 18.29
C VAL A 284 10.58 -9.48 19.41
N GLU A 285 11.07 -8.33 19.88
CA GLU A 285 10.37 -7.49 20.87
C GLU A 285 9.01 -6.98 20.36
N ASN A 286 8.91 -6.59 19.10
CA ASN A 286 7.63 -6.20 18.50
C ASN A 286 6.64 -7.37 18.45
N ALA A 287 7.10 -8.58 18.16
CA ALA A 287 6.27 -9.79 18.20
C ALA A 287 5.79 -10.10 19.62
N ILE A 288 6.66 -9.93 20.65
CA ILE A 288 6.25 -10.10 22.05
C ILE A 288 5.19 -9.07 22.47
N ASN A 289 5.29 -7.83 22.01
CA ASN A 289 4.21 -6.83 22.22
C ASN A 289 2.89 -7.31 21.59
N CYS A 290 2.92 -7.90 20.39
CA CYS A 290 1.73 -8.47 19.76
C CYS A 290 1.17 -9.65 20.57
N VAL A 291 2.01 -10.56 21.06
CA VAL A 291 1.61 -11.66 21.97
C VAL A 291 0.91 -11.09 23.21
N ALA A 292 1.48 -10.08 23.84
CA ALA A 292 0.91 -9.46 25.05
C ALA A 292 -0.48 -8.82 24.79
N VAL A 293 -0.63 -8.14 23.63
CA VAL A 293 -1.94 -7.60 23.20
C VAL A 293 -2.94 -8.72 22.98
N MET A 294 -2.58 -9.78 22.24
CA MET A 294 -3.49 -10.89 21.98
C MET A 294 -3.93 -11.59 23.26
N LEU A 295 -3.01 -11.84 24.20
CA LEU A 295 -3.35 -12.41 25.52
C LEU A 295 -4.32 -11.51 26.29
N ARG A 296 -4.13 -10.19 26.22
CA ARG A 296 -5.05 -9.21 26.85
C ARG A 296 -6.47 -9.26 26.23
N PHE A 297 -6.57 -9.61 24.97
CA PHE A 297 -7.84 -9.84 24.26
C PHE A 297 -8.39 -11.27 24.44
N GLY A 298 -7.73 -12.12 25.22
CA GLY A 298 -8.21 -13.44 25.59
C GLY A 298 -7.89 -14.56 24.61
N TYR A 299 -6.94 -14.34 23.68
CA TYR A 299 -6.49 -15.40 22.79
C TYR A 299 -5.70 -16.48 23.53
N GLU A 300 -5.93 -17.74 23.15
CA GLU A 300 -5.16 -18.87 23.68
C GLU A 300 -3.75 -18.94 23.09
N GLY A 301 -2.77 -19.41 23.86
CA GLY A 301 -1.37 -19.53 23.44
C GLY A 301 -1.18 -20.34 22.14
N ALA A 302 -1.97 -21.38 21.92
CA ALA A 302 -1.93 -22.18 20.70
C ALA A 302 -2.34 -21.38 19.45
N VAL A 303 -3.37 -20.54 19.55
CA VAL A 303 -3.82 -19.66 18.46
C VAL A 303 -2.76 -18.61 18.16
N ILE A 304 -2.18 -18.01 19.22
CA ILE A 304 -1.10 -17.03 19.09
C ILE A 304 0.10 -17.65 18.38
N ALA A 305 0.55 -18.83 18.82
CA ALA A 305 1.70 -19.52 18.23
C ALA A 305 1.49 -19.83 16.74
N ALA A 306 0.32 -20.34 16.37
CA ALA A 306 -0.02 -20.63 14.99
C ALA A 306 -0.01 -19.39 14.07
N ARG A 307 -0.44 -18.23 14.58
CA ARG A 307 -0.52 -16.99 13.81
C ARG A 307 0.81 -16.23 13.72
N ILE A 308 1.53 -16.13 14.85
CA ILE A 308 2.84 -15.42 14.90
C ILE A 308 3.84 -16.05 13.93
N LYS A 309 3.84 -17.37 13.79
CA LYS A 309 4.72 -18.10 12.87
C LYS A 309 4.59 -17.63 11.40
N ASN A 310 3.42 -17.11 11.03
CA ASN A 310 3.09 -16.68 9.67
C ASN A 310 3.23 -15.15 9.48
N LEU A 311 3.78 -14.42 10.45
CA LEU A 311 3.99 -12.97 10.30
C LEU A 311 4.88 -12.67 9.11
N GLN A 312 4.48 -11.66 8.33
CA GLN A 312 5.26 -11.18 7.20
C GLN A 312 6.03 -9.93 7.57
N PRO A 313 7.22 -9.69 6.99
CA PRO A 313 7.90 -8.40 7.11
C PRO A 313 6.98 -7.27 6.68
N VAL A 314 6.97 -6.19 7.43
CA VAL A 314 6.27 -4.96 7.01
C VAL A 314 7.16 -4.26 5.98
N ALA A 315 6.74 -4.23 4.72
CA ALA A 315 7.47 -3.57 3.65
C ALA A 315 7.75 -2.10 3.99
N MET A 316 8.95 -1.62 3.65
CA MET A 316 9.40 -0.22 3.71
C MET A 316 9.90 0.32 5.07
N ARG A 317 10.49 -0.51 5.96
CA ARG A 317 11.31 -0.02 7.08
C ARG A 317 12.48 -0.95 7.38
N LEU A 318 13.72 -0.44 7.19
CA LEU A 318 14.98 -1.11 7.56
C LEU A 318 15.06 -2.57 7.06
N GLU A 319 14.72 -2.78 5.78
CA GLU A 319 14.82 -4.10 5.17
C GLU A 319 16.28 -4.40 4.87
N LEU A 320 16.80 -5.47 5.47
CA LEU A 320 18.16 -5.98 5.18
C LEU A 320 18.08 -6.85 3.92
N LYS A 321 18.69 -6.38 2.83
CA LYS A 321 18.76 -7.09 1.54
C LYS A 321 20.17 -7.59 1.30
N LYS A 322 20.31 -8.75 0.67
CA LYS A 322 21.61 -9.21 0.20
C LYS A 322 22.05 -8.35 -0.98
N GLY A 323 23.21 -7.71 -0.86
CA GLY A 323 23.80 -6.92 -1.92
C GLY A 323 24.70 -7.73 -2.86
N LYS A 324 25.16 -7.11 -3.96
CA LYS A 324 26.20 -7.61 -4.85
C LYS A 324 27.55 -7.62 -4.10
N ASN A 325 28.54 -8.36 -4.60
CA ASN A 325 29.94 -8.36 -4.10
C ASN A 325 30.05 -8.62 -2.59
N ASN A 326 29.30 -9.61 -2.09
CA ASN A 326 29.28 -9.95 -0.66
C ASN A 326 28.97 -8.72 0.23
N SER A 327 27.94 -7.95 -0.12
CA SER A 327 27.49 -6.81 0.68
C SER A 327 26.08 -7.03 1.24
N SER A 328 25.70 -6.24 2.24
CA SER A 328 24.35 -6.19 2.81
C SER A 328 23.82 -4.77 2.66
N ILE A 329 22.60 -4.62 2.15
CA ILE A 329 21.95 -3.33 1.89
C ILE A 329 20.82 -3.13 2.87
N ILE A 330 20.87 -2.07 3.64
CA ILE A 330 19.76 -1.59 4.48
C ILE A 330 19.09 -0.47 3.73
N ASP A 331 17.86 -0.71 3.29
CA ASP A 331 17.07 0.26 2.56
C ASP A 331 16.10 0.96 3.52
N ASP A 332 16.33 2.24 3.78
CA ASP A 332 15.47 3.14 4.56
C ASP A 332 15.31 4.49 3.86
N SER A 333 14.97 4.43 2.60
CA SER A 333 14.89 5.59 1.70
C SER A 333 13.56 6.34 1.73
N TYR A 334 12.70 6.10 2.72
CA TYR A 334 11.35 6.65 2.75
C TYR A 334 11.18 7.90 3.62
N SER A 335 11.93 8.00 4.71
CA SER A 335 11.89 9.14 5.63
C SER A 335 13.31 9.62 5.91
N ASN A 336 13.56 10.92 5.79
CA ASN A 336 14.87 11.47 6.00
C ASN A 336 14.83 12.68 6.97
N ASP A 337 14.67 12.35 8.26
CA ASP A 337 14.85 13.26 9.38
C ASP A 337 15.94 12.73 10.32
N LEU A 338 16.45 13.57 11.21
CA LEU A 338 17.55 13.20 12.10
C LEU A 338 17.23 12.07 13.08
N ASP A 339 15.96 11.93 13.48
CA ASP A 339 15.56 10.87 14.41
C ASP A 339 15.44 9.54 13.67
N ALA A 340 14.89 9.56 12.47
CA ALA A 340 14.85 8.38 11.59
C ALA A 340 16.26 7.94 11.17
N LEU A 341 17.19 8.89 10.94
CA LEU A 341 18.60 8.58 10.64
C LEU A 341 19.26 7.87 11.81
N GLN A 342 19.05 8.34 13.05
CA GLN A 342 19.60 7.70 14.23
C GLN A 342 19.18 6.23 14.35
N ILE A 343 17.89 5.95 14.14
CA ILE A 343 17.34 4.59 14.18
C ILE A 343 18.02 3.70 13.13
N ALA A 344 18.18 4.24 11.92
CA ALA A 344 18.80 3.53 10.83
C ALA A 344 20.30 3.24 11.10
N LEU A 345 21.01 4.17 11.73
CA LEU A 345 22.39 4.00 12.16
C LEU A 345 22.53 2.98 13.31
N GLU A 346 21.59 2.99 14.27
CA GLU A 346 21.53 1.96 15.31
C GLU A 346 21.35 0.56 14.69
N PHE A 347 20.48 0.43 13.71
CA PHE A 347 20.26 -0.82 12.98
C PHE A 347 21.49 -1.22 12.17
N LEU A 348 22.12 -0.29 11.43
CA LEU A 348 23.39 -0.53 10.74
C LEU A 348 24.47 -1.03 11.70
N ASN A 349 24.57 -0.43 12.89
CA ASN A 349 25.59 -0.80 13.87
C ASN A 349 25.37 -2.20 14.47
N GLN A 350 24.13 -2.67 14.56
CA GLN A 350 23.79 -4.03 15.00
C GLN A 350 24.13 -5.11 13.97
N GLN A 351 24.32 -4.73 12.70
CA GLN A 351 24.70 -5.66 11.64
C GLN A 351 26.20 -5.97 11.72
N GLY A 352 26.56 -7.16 12.16
CA GLY A 352 27.95 -7.63 12.29
C GLY A 352 28.45 -8.47 11.10
N GLN A 353 27.70 -8.52 9.99
CA GLN A 353 27.98 -9.44 8.87
C GLN A 353 29.19 -9.01 8.04
N HIS A 354 29.45 -7.70 7.96
CA HIS A 354 30.58 -7.14 7.21
C HIS A 354 31.34 -6.13 8.06
N PRO A 355 32.67 -6.07 7.95
CA PRO A 355 33.49 -5.16 8.73
C PRO A 355 33.35 -3.70 8.28
N PHE A 356 33.05 -3.44 6.99
CA PHE A 356 32.96 -2.11 6.40
C PHE A 356 31.54 -1.58 6.46
N LYS A 357 31.35 -0.39 7.04
CA LYS A 357 30.04 0.27 7.19
C LYS A 357 29.97 1.55 6.37
N MET A 358 29.03 1.62 5.46
CA MET A 358 28.84 2.76 4.57
C MET A 358 27.45 3.36 4.75
N LEU A 359 27.34 4.69 4.71
CA LEU A 359 26.10 5.43 4.68
C LEU A 359 26.00 6.23 3.39
N ILE A 360 24.93 6.03 2.64
CA ILE A 360 24.52 6.91 1.54
C ILE A 360 23.38 7.76 2.04
N LEU A 361 23.58 9.08 2.11
CA LEU A 361 22.68 10.02 2.78
C LEU A 361 22.32 11.17 1.86
N SER A 362 21.02 11.41 1.65
CA SER A 362 20.57 12.63 0.96
C SER A 362 20.41 13.80 1.92
N ASP A 363 20.19 15.00 1.40
CA ASP A 363 19.81 16.15 2.21
C ASP A 363 18.66 15.79 3.17
N ILE A 364 18.78 16.26 4.41
CA ILE A 364 17.86 15.90 5.51
C ILE A 364 16.85 17.03 5.71
N SER A 365 15.58 16.67 5.78
CA SER A 365 14.50 17.61 6.07
C SER A 365 14.75 18.34 7.41
N GLY A 366 14.78 19.67 7.37
CA GLY A 366 15.01 20.50 8.56
C GLY A 366 16.48 20.70 8.94
N VAL A 367 17.45 20.22 8.14
CA VAL A 367 18.86 20.56 8.28
C VAL A 367 19.24 21.60 7.23
N SER A 368 19.73 22.76 7.67
CA SER A 368 20.25 23.82 6.79
C SER A 368 21.65 24.23 7.26
N ILE A 369 22.37 24.94 6.38
CA ILE A 369 23.73 25.42 6.66
C ILE A 369 23.74 26.36 7.87
N ASP A 370 22.64 27.09 8.08
CA ASP A 370 22.50 28.10 9.13
C ASP A 370 21.96 27.52 10.47
N ASP A 371 21.46 26.29 10.46
CA ASP A 371 20.94 25.64 11.66
C ASP A 371 22.04 24.91 12.44
N VAL A 372 22.74 25.67 13.30
CA VAL A 372 23.85 25.18 14.10
C VAL A 372 23.46 23.97 14.99
N LYS A 373 22.21 23.91 15.49
CA LYS A 373 21.75 22.83 16.38
C LYS A 373 21.55 21.52 15.63
N SER A 374 20.85 21.54 14.51
CA SER A 374 20.62 20.34 13.68
C SER A 374 21.93 19.83 13.10
N LEU A 375 22.84 20.74 12.70
CA LEU A 375 24.16 20.37 12.20
C LEU A 375 25.02 19.72 13.29
N ALA A 376 25.03 20.26 14.51
CA ALA A 376 25.77 19.68 15.64
C ALA A 376 25.24 18.27 16.00
N LYS A 377 23.92 18.06 15.91
CA LYS A 377 23.29 16.74 16.10
C LYS A 377 23.73 15.77 15.01
N LEU A 378 23.69 16.17 13.74
CA LEU A 378 24.12 15.34 12.61
C LEU A 378 25.57 14.92 12.75
N LYS A 379 26.50 15.88 13.03
CA LYS A 379 27.92 15.59 13.26
C LYS A 379 28.13 14.56 14.36
N ARG A 380 27.43 14.74 15.47
CA ARG A 380 27.49 13.80 16.60
C ARG A 380 27.00 12.41 16.20
N LEU A 381 25.86 12.30 15.50
CA LEU A 381 25.34 11.00 15.03
C LEU A 381 26.36 10.28 14.13
N LEU A 382 26.93 10.99 13.15
CA LEU A 382 27.88 10.40 12.21
C LEU A 382 29.18 9.94 12.91
N SER A 383 29.65 10.65 13.95
CA SER A 383 30.85 10.26 14.72
C SER A 383 30.61 9.12 15.71
N GLU A 384 29.40 8.99 16.29
CA GLU A 384 29.06 7.96 17.29
C GLU A 384 28.98 6.53 16.69
N TYR A 385 28.62 6.37 15.40
CA TYR A 385 28.34 5.07 14.80
C TYR A 385 29.48 4.46 13.97
N HIS A 386 30.69 5.02 14.04
CA HIS A 386 31.92 4.47 13.40
C HIS A 386 31.69 4.02 11.95
N LEU A 387 31.33 4.97 11.09
CA LEU A 387 31.19 4.77 9.67
C LEU A 387 32.57 4.80 9.00
N ASP A 388 32.83 3.88 8.07
CA ASP A 388 34.06 3.87 7.29
C ASP A 388 33.98 4.77 6.07
N GLN A 389 32.77 4.98 5.52
CA GLN A 389 32.56 5.86 4.37
C GLN A 389 31.17 6.50 4.39
N LEU A 390 31.12 7.75 3.94
CA LEU A 390 29.91 8.55 3.80
C LEU A 390 29.76 9.01 2.36
N ILE A 391 28.61 8.79 1.75
CA ILE A 391 28.25 9.32 0.43
C ILE A 391 27.11 10.32 0.64
N LEU A 392 27.33 11.57 0.24
CA LEU A 392 26.40 12.67 0.41
C LEU A 392 25.77 13.06 -0.92
N ILE A 393 24.45 13.14 -0.97
CA ILE A 393 23.72 13.46 -2.20
C ILE A 393 22.78 14.63 -1.94
N GLY A 394 22.92 15.71 -2.70
CA GLY A 394 22.05 16.89 -2.61
C GLY A 394 22.79 18.20 -2.72
N GLU A 395 22.13 19.29 -2.32
CA GLU A 395 22.68 20.65 -2.40
C GLU A 395 23.25 21.17 -1.07
N VAL A 396 22.79 20.63 0.07
CA VAL A 396 23.12 21.11 1.41
C VAL A 396 24.23 20.29 2.04
N LEU A 397 24.06 18.97 2.18
CA LEU A 397 25.02 18.10 2.84
C LEU A 397 26.38 18.02 2.13
N PRO A 398 26.47 18.01 0.78
CA PRO A 398 27.76 18.08 0.09
C PRO A 398 28.61 19.30 0.49
N LYS A 399 28.01 20.47 0.72
CA LYS A 399 28.71 21.69 1.16
C LYS A 399 29.26 21.60 2.59
N LEU A 400 28.76 20.66 3.37
CA LEU A 400 29.13 20.42 4.76
C LEU A 400 30.09 19.22 4.90
N ALA A 401 30.46 18.55 3.81
CA ALA A 401 31.29 17.35 3.80
C ALA A 401 32.60 17.48 4.60
N SER A 402 33.30 18.61 4.47
CA SER A 402 34.54 18.89 5.20
C SER A 402 34.39 19.07 6.72
N GLN A 403 33.15 19.10 7.20
CA GLN A 403 32.83 19.23 8.62
C GLN A 403 32.52 17.90 9.32
N PHE A 404 32.54 16.81 8.58
CA PHE A 404 32.33 15.46 9.11
C PHE A 404 33.67 14.72 9.24
N ASP A 405 33.87 14.01 10.35
CA ASP A 405 35.10 13.24 10.62
C ASP A 405 35.14 11.88 9.88
N VAL A 406 34.22 11.64 8.95
CA VAL A 406 34.09 10.41 8.16
C VAL A 406 34.54 10.70 6.73
N PRO A 407 35.38 9.83 6.11
CA PRO A 407 35.72 9.94 4.70
C PRO A 407 34.47 10.07 3.84
N SER A 408 34.35 11.15 3.07
CA SER A 408 33.11 11.44 2.37
C SER A 408 33.32 11.73 0.87
N ILE A 409 32.37 11.24 0.06
CA ILE A 409 32.25 11.56 -1.37
C ILE A 409 30.91 12.29 -1.56
N SER A 410 30.87 13.28 -2.43
CA SER A 410 29.70 14.16 -2.59
C SER A 410 29.23 14.23 -4.03
N TYR A 411 27.89 14.19 -4.21
CA TYR A 411 27.21 14.28 -5.51
C TYR A 411 26.06 15.28 -5.43
N MET A 412 25.76 15.95 -6.55
CA MET A 412 24.67 16.92 -6.60
C MET A 412 23.29 16.24 -6.56
N ASP A 413 23.16 15.09 -7.16
CA ASP A 413 21.93 14.32 -7.23
C ASP A 413 22.21 12.81 -7.41
N THR A 414 21.15 12.01 -7.34
CA THR A 414 21.22 10.56 -7.52
C THR A 414 21.69 10.15 -8.91
N THR A 415 21.41 10.93 -9.96
CA THR A 415 21.85 10.62 -11.31
C THR A 415 23.35 10.75 -11.45
N ALA A 416 23.94 11.83 -10.90
CA ALA A 416 25.38 12.03 -10.85
C ALA A 416 26.09 10.90 -10.06
N PHE A 417 25.52 10.47 -8.94
CA PHE A 417 26.04 9.34 -8.18
C PHE A 417 25.99 8.03 -8.98
N LEU A 418 24.86 7.72 -9.64
CA LEU A 418 24.70 6.50 -10.42
C LEU A 418 25.66 6.45 -11.62
N ALA A 419 25.96 7.60 -12.24
CA ALA A 419 26.94 7.67 -13.33
C ALA A 419 28.37 7.35 -12.87
N ASP A 420 28.71 7.70 -11.62
CA ASP A 420 30.04 7.46 -11.03
C ASP A 420 30.08 6.24 -10.08
N MET A 421 29.01 5.52 -9.93
CA MET A 421 28.84 4.44 -8.95
C MET A 421 29.93 3.34 -9.06
N ARG A 422 30.47 3.13 -10.25
CA ARG A 422 31.55 2.16 -10.51
C ARG A 422 32.87 2.57 -9.84
N SER A 423 33.08 3.82 -9.49
CA SER A 423 34.27 4.31 -8.77
C SER A 423 34.23 3.98 -7.28
N VAL A 424 33.09 3.59 -6.75
CA VAL A 424 32.87 3.30 -5.32
C VAL A 424 32.83 1.76 -5.11
N SER A 425 33.65 1.26 -4.20
CA SER A 425 33.64 -0.15 -3.84
C SER A 425 32.59 -0.43 -2.76
N PHE A 426 31.71 -1.39 -3.00
CA PHE A 426 30.71 -1.90 -2.05
C PHE A 426 31.04 -3.32 -1.57
N GLU A 427 32.26 -3.80 -1.82
CA GLU A 427 32.67 -5.15 -1.49
C GLU A 427 32.81 -5.33 0.02
N ASN A 428 32.27 -6.44 0.55
CA ASN A 428 32.32 -6.79 1.97
C ASN A 428 31.79 -5.67 2.90
N ALA A 429 30.79 -4.91 2.44
CA ALA A 429 30.24 -3.75 3.12
C ALA A 429 28.79 -3.95 3.57
N THR A 430 28.42 -3.34 4.71
CA THR A 430 27.03 -3.09 5.03
C THR A 430 26.72 -1.64 4.68
N VAL A 431 25.81 -1.44 3.72
CA VAL A 431 25.45 -0.14 3.16
C VAL A 431 24.06 0.27 3.64
N LEU A 432 23.96 1.40 4.32
CA LEU A 432 22.69 2.02 4.67
C LEU A 432 22.34 3.08 3.63
N LEU A 433 21.16 2.93 3.02
CA LEU A 433 20.56 3.92 2.13
C LEU A 433 19.55 4.75 2.93
N LYS A 434 19.80 6.03 3.10
CA LYS A 434 18.94 6.95 3.84
C LYS A 434 18.70 8.23 3.05
N GLY A 435 17.54 8.35 2.44
CA GLY A 435 17.24 9.48 1.55
C GLY A 435 15.80 9.96 1.62
N GLY A 436 15.56 11.25 1.32
CA GLY A 436 14.23 11.79 1.07
C GLY A 436 13.66 11.23 -0.24
N ARG A 437 12.34 11.22 -0.35
CA ARG A 437 11.64 10.70 -1.55
C ARG A 437 12.07 11.38 -2.84
N GLU A 438 12.33 12.67 -2.79
CA GLU A 438 12.76 13.51 -3.90
C GLU A 438 14.11 13.10 -4.50
N PHE A 439 14.89 12.29 -3.77
CA PHE A 439 16.19 11.81 -4.22
C PHE A 439 16.16 10.43 -4.90
N HIS A 440 15.01 9.75 -4.95
CA HIS A 440 14.82 8.50 -5.67
C HIS A 440 15.88 7.41 -5.37
N PHE A 441 16.16 7.16 -4.09
CA PHE A 441 17.16 6.20 -3.63
C PHE A 441 16.81 4.75 -3.95
N GLU A 442 15.55 4.44 -4.30
CA GLU A 442 15.17 3.13 -4.87
C GLU A 442 16.00 2.79 -6.11
N ARG A 443 16.44 3.78 -6.91
CA ARG A 443 17.34 3.57 -8.05
C ARG A 443 18.72 3.07 -7.60
N ILE A 444 19.24 3.58 -6.48
CA ILE A 444 20.51 3.14 -5.88
C ILE A 444 20.34 1.72 -5.32
N SER A 445 19.28 1.49 -4.54
CA SER A 445 18.94 0.18 -3.98
C SER A 445 18.83 -0.88 -5.08
N GLY A 446 18.15 -0.55 -6.18
CA GLY A 446 18.01 -1.40 -7.36
C GLY A 446 19.34 -1.85 -7.98
N GLN A 447 20.38 -1.01 -7.93
CA GLN A 447 21.73 -1.33 -8.44
C GLN A 447 22.59 -2.13 -7.47
N LEU A 448 22.45 -1.88 -6.17
CA LEU A 448 23.27 -2.50 -5.11
C LEU A 448 22.78 -3.88 -4.69
N VAL A 449 21.48 -4.11 -4.65
CA VAL A 449 20.89 -5.39 -4.22
C VAL A 449 21.29 -6.50 -5.19
N ALA A 450 21.71 -7.65 -4.65
CA ALA A 450 21.96 -8.84 -5.44
C ALA A 450 20.66 -9.32 -6.08
N LYS A 451 20.55 -9.16 -7.38
CA LYS A 451 19.42 -9.66 -8.16
C LYS A 451 19.68 -11.12 -8.47
N SER A 452 18.74 -11.99 -8.18
CA SER A 452 18.75 -13.35 -8.70
C SER A 452 18.39 -13.38 -10.19
N HIS A 453 17.73 -12.32 -10.68
CA HIS A 453 17.38 -12.03 -12.07
C HIS A 453 17.53 -10.55 -12.36
N ASP A 454 18.16 -10.19 -13.48
CA ASP A 454 18.34 -8.79 -13.89
C ASP A 454 17.06 -8.22 -14.56
N THR A 455 16.10 -9.11 -14.92
CA THR A 455 14.79 -8.73 -15.47
C THR A 455 13.82 -8.51 -14.33
N VAL A 456 13.20 -7.32 -14.26
CA VAL A 456 12.30 -6.90 -13.19
C VAL A 456 11.04 -6.26 -13.76
N LEU A 457 9.91 -6.45 -13.09
CA LEU A 457 8.68 -5.69 -13.29
C LEU A 457 8.58 -4.67 -12.16
N GLU A 458 8.78 -3.41 -12.47
CA GLU A 458 8.61 -2.31 -11.53
C GLU A 458 7.13 -1.92 -11.47
N ILE A 459 6.56 -1.81 -10.26
CA ILE A 459 5.15 -1.49 -10.05
C ILE A 459 5.03 -0.23 -9.21
N ASN A 460 4.45 0.81 -9.81
CA ASN A 460 4.22 2.10 -9.20
C ASN A 460 2.88 2.10 -8.45
N LEU A 461 2.94 2.04 -7.13
CA LEU A 461 1.75 2.01 -6.27
C LEU A 461 1.00 3.36 -6.25
N ASN A 462 1.70 4.49 -6.47
CA ASN A 462 1.02 5.79 -6.61
C ASN A 462 0.24 5.89 -7.94
N ALA A 463 0.74 5.28 -9.01
CA ALA A 463 0.01 5.20 -10.26
C ALA A 463 -1.28 4.39 -10.13
N LEU A 464 -1.23 3.23 -9.46
CA LEU A 464 -2.42 2.43 -9.14
C LEU A 464 -3.43 3.21 -8.29
N GLU A 465 -2.97 3.93 -7.26
CA GLU A 465 -3.83 4.78 -6.42
C GLU A 465 -4.45 5.93 -7.23
N ASN A 466 -3.65 6.58 -8.10
CA ASN A 466 -4.15 7.60 -9.02
C ASN A 466 -5.25 7.04 -9.94
N ASN A 467 -4.98 5.91 -10.58
CA ASN A 467 -5.91 5.29 -11.52
C ASN A 467 -7.23 4.89 -10.83
N LEU A 468 -7.13 4.26 -9.66
CA LEU A 468 -8.31 3.96 -8.82
C LEU A 468 -9.15 5.22 -8.57
N ASN A 469 -8.51 6.33 -8.22
CA ASN A 469 -9.18 7.58 -7.93
C ASN A 469 -9.79 8.22 -9.18
N VAL A 470 -9.12 8.15 -10.34
CA VAL A 470 -9.65 8.62 -11.63
C VAL A 470 -10.95 7.88 -11.97
N TYR A 471 -10.96 6.54 -11.93
CA TYR A 471 -12.18 5.78 -12.20
C TYR A 471 -13.27 6.01 -11.14
N ARG A 472 -12.90 6.18 -9.87
CA ARG A 472 -13.87 6.50 -8.80
C ARG A 472 -14.57 7.85 -9.04
N GLN A 473 -13.89 8.82 -9.66
CA GLN A 473 -14.48 10.12 -10.01
C GLN A 473 -15.54 10.04 -11.11
N LEU A 474 -15.50 9.02 -11.96
CA LEU A 474 -16.53 8.80 -12.97
C LEU A 474 -17.84 8.27 -12.39
N LEU A 475 -17.79 7.74 -11.17
CA LEU A 475 -18.92 7.03 -10.56
C LEU A 475 -19.75 7.92 -9.63
N PRO A 476 -21.08 7.81 -9.69
CA PRO A 476 -21.96 8.36 -8.64
C PRO A 476 -21.64 7.77 -7.27
N LYS A 477 -21.80 8.54 -6.21
CA LYS A 477 -21.43 8.15 -4.83
C LYS A 477 -22.05 6.85 -4.31
N HIS A 478 -23.24 6.49 -4.80
CA HIS A 478 -23.93 5.27 -4.37
C HIS A 478 -23.44 4.02 -5.09
N VAL A 479 -22.68 4.18 -6.17
CA VAL A 479 -22.15 3.05 -6.96
C VAL A 479 -20.90 2.50 -6.28
N LYS A 480 -20.95 1.22 -5.92
CA LYS A 480 -19.84 0.49 -5.31
C LYS A 480 -18.77 0.15 -6.33
N LEU A 481 -17.55 -0.01 -5.84
CA LEU A 481 -16.40 -0.34 -6.67
C LEU A 481 -15.83 -1.71 -6.30
N MET A 482 -15.92 -2.65 -7.24
CA MET A 482 -15.25 -3.94 -7.20
C MET A 482 -13.98 -3.87 -8.05
N THR A 483 -12.86 -4.37 -7.58
CA THR A 483 -11.60 -4.37 -8.33
C THR A 483 -11.14 -5.79 -8.64
N MET A 484 -10.59 -5.95 -9.86
CA MET A 484 -10.16 -7.25 -10.36
C MET A 484 -8.67 -7.46 -10.02
N VAL A 485 -8.39 -8.44 -9.17
CA VAL A 485 -7.02 -8.83 -8.78
C VAL A 485 -6.68 -10.26 -9.20
N LYS A 486 -7.45 -10.83 -10.12
CA LYS A 486 -7.25 -12.16 -10.69
C LYS A 486 -5.95 -12.24 -11.51
N ALA A 487 -5.50 -13.46 -11.78
CA ALA A 487 -4.29 -13.75 -12.54
C ALA A 487 -3.08 -12.99 -11.97
N PHE A 488 -2.86 -13.10 -10.65
CA PHE A 488 -1.79 -12.42 -9.93
C PHE A 488 -1.83 -10.90 -10.15
N SER A 489 -3.02 -10.29 -9.99
CA SER A 489 -3.31 -8.88 -10.28
C SER A 489 -2.82 -8.46 -11.67
N TYR A 490 -3.28 -9.17 -12.70
CA TYR A 490 -2.83 -8.97 -14.09
C TYR A 490 -1.30 -9.06 -14.25
N GLY A 491 -0.68 -10.03 -13.57
CA GLY A 491 0.76 -10.23 -13.61
C GLY A 491 1.57 -9.30 -12.70
N SER A 492 0.95 -8.30 -12.09
CA SER A 492 1.65 -7.28 -11.28
C SER A 492 1.89 -7.69 -9.82
N GLY A 493 1.46 -8.87 -9.39
CA GLY A 493 1.57 -9.33 -7.99
C GLY A 493 0.24 -9.27 -7.24
N SER A 494 0.12 -9.92 -6.10
CA SER A 494 -1.19 -10.06 -5.44
C SER A 494 -1.33 -9.24 -4.17
N PHE A 495 -0.44 -9.42 -3.21
CA PHE A 495 -0.59 -8.93 -1.85
C PHE A 495 -0.50 -7.41 -1.74
N GLU A 496 0.52 -6.81 -2.30
CA GLU A 496 0.77 -5.38 -2.20
C GLU A 496 -0.34 -4.56 -2.85
N ILE A 497 -0.84 -5.03 -4.00
CA ILE A 497 -1.93 -4.38 -4.73
C ILE A 497 -3.25 -4.56 -3.98
N ALA A 498 -3.58 -5.77 -3.53
CA ALA A 498 -4.79 -6.01 -2.75
C ALA A 498 -4.80 -5.21 -1.43
N ASN A 499 -3.64 -5.06 -0.79
CA ASN A 499 -3.48 -4.25 0.41
C ASN A 499 -3.66 -2.74 0.12
N LEU A 500 -3.10 -2.25 -1.01
CA LEU A 500 -3.36 -0.88 -1.48
C LEU A 500 -4.86 -0.64 -1.70
N LEU A 501 -5.55 -1.58 -2.35
CA LEU A 501 -6.98 -1.49 -2.63
C LEU A 501 -7.83 -1.53 -1.36
N GLN A 502 -7.50 -2.42 -0.43
CA GLN A 502 -8.13 -2.48 0.89
C GLN A 502 -7.92 -1.17 1.66
N PHE A 503 -6.72 -0.63 1.62
CA PHE A 503 -6.39 0.66 2.22
C PHE A 503 -7.23 1.80 1.61
N ASN A 504 -7.40 1.80 0.29
CA ASN A 504 -8.21 2.78 -0.44
C ASN A 504 -9.71 2.45 -0.41
N ARG A 505 -10.15 1.50 0.42
CA ARG A 505 -11.57 1.19 0.67
C ARG A 505 -12.36 0.90 -0.59
N VAL A 506 -11.88 0.00 -1.42
CA VAL A 506 -12.73 -0.60 -2.44
C VAL A 506 -13.76 -1.52 -1.77
N ASP A 507 -14.92 -1.69 -2.35
CA ASP A 507 -15.98 -2.45 -1.70
C ASP A 507 -15.77 -3.96 -1.82
N TYR A 508 -15.21 -4.42 -2.95
CA TYR A 508 -15.00 -5.84 -3.26
C TYR A 508 -13.68 -6.06 -4.00
N LEU A 509 -13.07 -7.20 -3.76
CA LEU A 509 -12.04 -7.76 -4.64
C LEU A 509 -12.60 -8.96 -5.42
N THR A 510 -12.02 -9.25 -6.58
CA THR A 510 -12.44 -10.37 -7.40
C THR A 510 -11.23 -11.14 -7.91
N VAL A 511 -11.28 -12.45 -7.71
CA VAL A 511 -10.29 -13.43 -8.19
C VAL A 511 -10.93 -14.40 -9.19
N ALA A 512 -10.12 -15.12 -9.97
CA ALA A 512 -10.62 -16.15 -10.87
C ALA A 512 -10.95 -17.44 -10.12
N PHE A 513 -10.04 -17.92 -9.30
CA PHE A 513 -10.12 -19.19 -8.58
C PHE A 513 -9.99 -19.01 -7.06
N ALA A 514 -10.45 -20.00 -6.30
CA ALA A 514 -10.45 -19.95 -4.85
C ALA A 514 -9.04 -19.84 -4.24
N ASP A 515 -8.04 -20.48 -4.85
CA ASP A 515 -6.66 -20.47 -4.36
C ASP A 515 -6.09 -19.06 -4.32
N GLU A 516 -6.38 -18.22 -5.33
CA GLU A 516 -5.98 -16.79 -5.32
C GLU A 516 -6.63 -16.06 -4.12
N GLY A 517 -7.89 -16.38 -3.80
CA GLY A 517 -8.60 -15.82 -2.65
C GLY A 517 -8.02 -16.28 -1.32
N VAL A 518 -7.62 -17.56 -1.23
CA VAL A 518 -6.92 -18.12 -0.06
C VAL A 518 -5.60 -17.41 0.19
N ASP A 519 -4.81 -17.20 -0.86
CA ASP A 519 -3.53 -16.48 -0.77
C ASP A 519 -3.74 -15.04 -0.26
N LEU A 520 -4.75 -14.34 -0.76
CA LEU A 520 -5.09 -12.99 -0.29
C LEU A 520 -5.55 -13.00 1.18
N ARG A 521 -6.33 -14.00 1.61
CA ARG A 521 -6.70 -14.16 3.03
C ARG A 521 -5.49 -14.44 3.91
N GLY A 522 -4.58 -15.33 3.45
CA GLY A 522 -3.31 -15.60 4.12
C GLY A 522 -2.45 -14.36 4.29
N ALA A 523 -2.53 -13.43 3.33
CA ALA A 523 -1.86 -12.14 3.38
C ALA A 523 -2.60 -11.05 4.20
N GLY A 524 -3.71 -11.38 4.88
CA GLY A 524 -4.44 -10.47 5.77
C GLY A 524 -5.46 -9.57 5.08
N ILE A 525 -5.89 -9.88 3.87
CA ILE A 525 -6.96 -9.15 3.19
C ILE A 525 -8.30 -9.55 3.80
N THR A 526 -9.08 -8.57 4.27
CA THR A 526 -10.39 -8.76 4.93
C THR A 526 -11.59 -8.34 4.09
N LEU A 527 -11.36 -7.60 2.99
CA LEU A 527 -12.43 -7.22 2.06
C LEU A 527 -13.21 -8.45 1.55
N PRO A 528 -14.50 -8.33 1.21
CA PRO A 528 -15.21 -9.36 0.47
C PRO A 528 -14.45 -9.73 -0.81
N ILE A 529 -14.26 -11.04 -1.06
CA ILE A 529 -13.56 -11.55 -2.24
C ILE A 529 -14.50 -12.47 -3.00
N VAL A 530 -14.81 -12.07 -4.23
CA VAL A 530 -15.66 -12.84 -5.14
C VAL A 530 -14.81 -13.80 -5.97
N VAL A 531 -15.18 -15.09 -6.00
CA VAL A 531 -14.55 -16.13 -6.82
C VAL A 531 -15.39 -16.35 -8.07
N MET A 532 -14.82 -16.07 -9.25
CA MET A 532 -15.54 -16.08 -10.53
C MET A 532 -15.73 -17.47 -11.16
N SER A 533 -14.95 -18.44 -10.77
CA SER A 533 -15.00 -19.79 -11.35
C SER A 533 -14.88 -20.83 -10.24
N PRO A 534 -15.85 -20.88 -9.31
CA PRO A 534 -15.85 -21.91 -8.27
C PRO A 534 -16.16 -23.27 -8.88
N ASP A 535 -15.54 -24.29 -8.33
CA ASP A 535 -15.83 -25.70 -8.60
C ASP A 535 -16.01 -26.48 -7.28
N GLU A 536 -16.42 -27.73 -7.39
CA GLU A 536 -16.74 -28.57 -6.22
C GLU A 536 -15.50 -28.80 -5.34
N SER A 537 -14.30 -28.85 -5.94
CA SER A 537 -13.05 -29.06 -5.21
C SER A 537 -12.67 -27.83 -4.35
N SER A 538 -13.16 -26.67 -4.71
CA SER A 538 -12.86 -25.39 -4.05
C SER A 538 -13.83 -25.03 -2.90
N PHE A 539 -14.95 -25.74 -2.74
CA PHE A 539 -16.00 -25.37 -1.78
C PHE A 539 -15.54 -25.34 -0.33
N GLU A 540 -14.66 -26.26 0.08
CA GLU A 540 -14.08 -26.26 1.43
C GLU A 540 -13.29 -24.97 1.68
N SER A 541 -12.41 -24.59 0.75
CA SER A 541 -11.63 -23.36 0.83
C SER A 541 -12.52 -22.10 0.80
N ILE A 542 -13.56 -22.09 -0.03
CA ILE A 542 -14.51 -20.98 -0.11
C ILE A 542 -15.18 -20.74 1.25
N VAL A 543 -15.63 -21.80 1.92
CA VAL A 543 -16.29 -21.68 3.23
C VAL A 543 -15.30 -21.36 4.33
N GLN A 544 -14.15 -22.05 4.37
CA GLN A 544 -13.14 -21.88 5.40
C GLN A 544 -12.55 -20.45 5.42
N TYR A 545 -12.35 -19.86 4.24
CA TYR A 545 -11.72 -18.54 4.08
C TYR A 545 -12.72 -17.41 3.84
N ASN A 546 -14.03 -17.67 4.01
CA ASN A 546 -15.10 -16.67 3.79
C ASN A 546 -14.97 -15.98 2.41
N LEU A 547 -14.83 -16.78 1.35
CA LEU A 547 -14.87 -16.30 -0.03
C LEU A 547 -16.31 -16.36 -0.55
N GLU A 548 -16.67 -15.49 -1.48
CA GLU A 548 -18.03 -15.36 -2.00
C GLU A 548 -18.10 -15.94 -3.42
N PRO A 549 -18.73 -17.12 -3.66
CA PRO A 549 -18.71 -17.77 -4.96
C PRO A 549 -19.68 -17.13 -5.96
N GLU A 550 -19.26 -17.04 -7.24
CA GLU A 550 -20.17 -16.88 -8.38
C GLU A 550 -20.96 -18.17 -8.60
N ILE A 551 -22.28 -18.07 -8.73
CA ILE A 551 -23.18 -19.18 -9.07
C ILE A 551 -23.73 -18.93 -10.46
N TYR A 552 -23.37 -19.79 -11.41
CA TYR A 552 -23.64 -19.61 -12.84
C TYR A 552 -24.48 -20.74 -13.47
N SER A 553 -24.84 -21.76 -12.70
CA SER A 553 -25.65 -22.85 -13.17
C SER A 553 -26.36 -23.61 -12.03
N PHE A 554 -27.44 -24.33 -12.32
CA PHE A 554 -28.12 -25.16 -11.34
C PHE A 554 -27.22 -26.27 -10.80
N ARG A 555 -26.32 -26.83 -11.60
CA ARG A 555 -25.33 -27.81 -11.12
C ARG A 555 -24.51 -27.28 -9.96
N ILE A 556 -23.87 -26.14 -10.16
CA ILE A 556 -23.03 -25.50 -9.12
C ILE A 556 -23.88 -25.08 -7.91
N LEU A 557 -25.07 -24.54 -8.15
CA LEU A 557 -26.02 -24.16 -7.10
C LEU A 557 -26.39 -25.35 -6.21
N PHE A 558 -26.78 -26.48 -6.81
CA PHE A 558 -27.16 -27.68 -6.07
C PHE A 558 -25.99 -28.35 -5.35
N SER A 559 -24.83 -28.46 -6.01
CA SER A 559 -23.61 -29.02 -5.42
C SER A 559 -23.16 -28.16 -4.21
N PHE A 560 -23.14 -26.82 -4.35
CA PHE A 560 -22.75 -25.93 -3.26
C PHE A 560 -23.75 -25.96 -2.10
N LEU A 561 -25.07 -25.96 -2.38
CA LEU A 561 -26.07 -26.07 -1.34
C LEU A 561 -25.95 -27.39 -0.57
N ASN A 562 -25.74 -28.53 -1.28
CA ASN A 562 -25.57 -29.83 -0.63
C ASN A 562 -24.31 -29.88 0.23
N PHE A 563 -23.24 -29.25 -0.22
CA PHE A 563 -22.01 -29.09 0.56
C PHE A 563 -22.26 -28.28 1.86
N LEU A 564 -23.03 -27.21 1.80
CA LEU A 564 -23.33 -26.35 2.95
C LEU A 564 -24.25 -27.03 3.99
N LYS A 565 -25.15 -27.95 3.59
CA LYS A 565 -26.07 -28.63 4.52
C LYS A 565 -25.36 -29.39 5.65
N GLY A 566 -24.10 -29.79 5.47
CA GLY A 566 -23.27 -30.44 6.49
C GLY A 566 -22.47 -29.49 7.37
N LYS A 567 -22.57 -28.20 7.14
CA LYS A 567 -21.79 -27.17 7.82
C LYS A 567 -22.68 -26.28 8.69
N GLN A 568 -22.19 -25.78 9.80
CA GLN A 568 -22.95 -24.85 10.67
C GLN A 568 -22.93 -23.40 10.09
N VAL A 569 -23.57 -23.23 8.93
CA VAL A 569 -23.63 -21.93 8.23
C VAL A 569 -25.10 -21.53 8.06
N ASN A 570 -25.47 -20.34 8.49
CA ASN A 570 -26.87 -19.90 8.48
C ASN A 570 -27.24 -18.93 7.34
N SER A 571 -26.29 -18.32 6.66
CA SER A 571 -26.56 -17.35 5.58
C SER A 571 -25.27 -17.11 4.79
N PHE A 572 -25.02 -17.96 3.78
CA PHE A 572 -23.79 -17.86 3.00
C PHE A 572 -23.96 -16.93 1.80
N PRO A 573 -23.05 -15.94 1.61
CA PRO A 573 -23.13 -14.99 0.50
C PRO A 573 -22.82 -15.67 -0.83
N ILE A 574 -23.64 -15.40 -1.85
CA ILE A 574 -23.43 -15.84 -3.23
C ILE A 574 -23.70 -14.73 -4.22
N HIS A 575 -23.10 -14.85 -5.42
CA HIS A 575 -23.26 -13.90 -6.54
C HIS A 575 -23.84 -14.65 -7.74
N ILE A 576 -25.02 -14.23 -8.21
CA ILE A 576 -25.71 -14.88 -9.32
C ILE A 576 -25.21 -14.31 -10.64
N LYS A 577 -24.76 -15.20 -11.54
CA LYS A 577 -24.42 -14.82 -12.92
C LYS A 577 -25.60 -15.03 -13.84
N ILE A 578 -25.94 -13.99 -14.59
CA ILE A 578 -26.98 -14.06 -15.62
C ILE A 578 -26.31 -13.87 -16.99
N ASP A 579 -26.61 -14.74 -17.93
CA ASP A 579 -26.14 -14.60 -19.31
C ASP A 579 -27.10 -13.69 -20.09
N THR A 580 -26.62 -12.53 -20.46
CA THR A 580 -27.37 -11.54 -21.24
C THR A 580 -26.88 -11.44 -22.69
N GLY A 581 -26.04 -12.40 -23.13
CA GLY A 581 -25.60 -12.46 -24.53
C GLY A 581 -24.09 -12.62 -24.73
N MET A 582 -23.32 -12.83 -23.65
CA MET A 582 -21.92 -13.19 -23.80
C MET A 582 -21.69 -14.68 -24.01
N HIS A 583 -22.65 -15.51 -23.61
CA HIS A 583 -22.70 -16.96 -23.82
C HIS A 583 -21.44 -17.70 -23.35
N ARG A 584 -20.92 -17.28 -22.15
CA ARG A 584 -19.78 -17.94 -21.51
C ARG A 584 -20.19 -18.72 -20.25
N LEU A 585 -20.80 -18.05 -19.29
CA LEU A 585 -21.34 -18.61 -18.06
C LEU A 585 -22.57 -17.77 -17.65
N GLY A 586 -23.52 -18.37 -16.94
CA GLY A 586 -24.69 -17.68 -16.36
C GLY A 586 -26.00 -18.40 -16.63
N PHE A 587 -26.98 -18.11 -15.76
CA PHE A 587 -28.35 -18.55 -15.99
C PHE A 587 -28.96 -17.79 -17.17
N MET A 588 -29.67 -18.49 -18.02
CA MET A 588 -30.41 -17.88 -19.11
C MET A 588 -31.62 -17.10 -18.57
N PRO A 589 -32.11 -16.06 -19.28
CA PRO A 589 -33.25 -15.24 -18.83
C PRO A 589 -34.53 -16.02 -18.56
N ASP A 590 -34.76 -17.10 -19.28
CA ASP A 590 -35.91 -18.02 -19.09
C ASP A 590 -35.74 -18.94 -17.87
N GLU A 591 -34.54 -19.11 -17.37
CA GLU A 591 -34.27 -19.91 -16.16
C GLU A 591 -34.50 -19.12 -14.84
N VAL A 592 -34.72 -17.80 -14.91
CA VAL A 592 -34.81 -16.93 -13.72
C VAL A 592 -35.97 -17.33 -12.79
N ASP A 593 -37.14 -17.73 -13.32
CA ASP A 593 -38.28 -18.12 -12.49
C ASP A 593 -38.01 -19.45 -11.75
N GLN A 594 -37.33 -20.38 -12.40
CA GLN A 594 -36.91 -21.63 -11.76
C GLN A 594 -35.85 -21.31 -10.66
N LEU A 595 -34.92 -20.39 -10.92
CA LEU A 595 -33.94 -19.95 -9.94
C LEU A 595 -34.60 -19.32 -8.72
N ILE A 596 -35.59 -18.45 -8.90
CA ILE A 596 -36.42 -17.87 -7.83
C ILE A 596 -37.05 -18.94 -6.96
N THR A 597 -37.75 -19.91 -7.61
CA THR A 597 -38.39 -20.99 -6.90
C THR A 597 -37.41 -21.77 -6.02
N PHE A 598 -36.20 -21.99 -6.53
CA PHE A 598 -35.17 -22.70 -5.80
C PHE A 598 -34.59 -21.91 -4.64
N LEU A 599 -34.23 -20.64 -4.88
CA LEU A 599 -33.64 -19.75 -3.86
C LEU A 599 -34.61 -19.55 -2.67
N ASN A 600 -35.90 -19.49 -2.92
CA ASN A 600 -36.92 -19.39 -1.85
C ASN A 600 -36.95 -20.62 -0.93
N THR A 601 -36.49 -21.77 -1.40
CA THR A 601 -36.35 -22.99 -0.58
C THR A 601 -35.00 -23.12 0.10
N ALA A 602 -33.99 -22.35 -0.34
CA ALA A 602 -32.60 -22.47 0.08
C ALA A 602 -32.20 -21.34 1.03
N SER A 603 -32.85 -21.23 2.20
CA SER A 603 -32.63 -20.14 3.18
C SER A 603 -31.19 -19.98 3.70
N ILE A 604 -30.36 -21.01 3.53
CA ILE A 604 -28.93 -21.00 3.87
C ILE A 604 -28.11 -20.12 2.90
N LEU A 605 -28.63 -19.80 1.70
CA LEU A 605 -27.97 -18.96 0.70
C LEU A 605 -28.50 -17.54 0.74
N LYS A 606 -27.60 -16.57 0.65
CA LYS A 606 -27.96 -15.15 0.58
C LYS A 606 -27.38 -14.52 -0.69
N VAL A 607 -28.24 -14.16 -1.62
CA VAL A 607 -27.83 -13.45 -2.83
C VAL A 607 -27.31 -12.06 -2.44
N LYS A 608 -26.03 -11.79 -2.66
CA LYS A 608 -25.37 -10.50 -2.44
C LYS A 608 -25.39 -9.63 -3.68
N SER A 609 -25.19 -10.23 -4.84
CA SER A 609 -25.33 -9.54 -6.13
C SER A 609 -25.85 -10.47 -7.22
N ALA A 610 -26.40 -9.86 -8.28
CA ALA A 610 -26.61 -10.52 -9.56
C ALA A 610 -25.97 -9.66 -10.67
N PHE A 611 -25.33 -10.34 -11.62
CA PHE A 611 -24.51 -9.63 -12.59
C PHE A 611 -24.37 -10.33 -13.94
N SER A 612 -23.94 -9.56 -14.93
CA SER A 612 -23.59 -10.05 -16.26
C SER A 612 -22.26 -9.42 -16.72
N HIS A 613 -21.98 -9.50 -18.01
CA HIS A 613 -20.78 -8.90 -18.62
C HIS A 613 -21.11 -8.41 -20.03
N LEU A 614 -20.75 -7.17 -20.34
CA LEU A 614 -20.90 -6.60 -21.66
C LEU A 614 -19.90 -7.25 -22.62
N ALA A 615 -20.38 -7.76 -23.74
CA ALA A 615 -19.53 -8.47 -24.69
C ALA A 615 -18.77 -7.52 -25.62
N SER A 616 -19.33 -6.34 -25.89
CA SER A 616 -18.82 -5.42 -26.90
C SER A 616 -18.98 -3.95 -26.53
N ALA A 617 -18.66 -3.59 -25.27
CA ALA A 617 -18.90 -2.24 -24.74
C ALA A 617 -18.12 -1.14 -25.48
N GLY A 618 -16.95 -1.43 -26.05
CA GLY A 618 -16.10 -0.48 -26.77
C GLY A 618 -16.32 -0.42 -28.29
N ASN A 619 -17.24 -1.20 -28.83
CA ASN A 619 -17.49 -1.22 -30.26
C ASN A 619 -18.79 -0.49 -30.60
N GLU A 620 -18.71 0.70 -31.18
CA GLU A 620 -19.87 1.51 -31.54
C GLU A 620 -20.89 0.80 -32.43
N ARG A 621 -20.46 -0.15 -33.30
CA ARG A 621 -21.33 -0.94 -34.17
C ARG A 621 -22.27 -1.85 -33.37
N ASP A 622 -21.91 -2.20 -32.15
CA ASP A 622 -22.64 -3.10 -31.29
C ASP A 622 -23.41 -2.38 -30.16
N ASN A 623 -23.57 -1.07 -30.27
CA ASN A 623 -24.25 -0.26 -29.24
C ASN A 623 -25.66 -0.74 -28.93
N GLU A 624 -26.44 -1.11 -29.95
CA GLU A 624 -27.79 -1.67 -29.76
C GLU A 624 -27.76 -3.02 -29.03
N PHE A 625 -26.76 -3.83 -29.32
CA PHE A 625 -26.59 -5.12 -28.62
C PHE A 625 -26.16 -4.89 -27.16
N THR A 626 -25.24 -3.97 -26.93
CA THR A 626 -24.79 -3.60 -25.58
C THR A 626 -25.95 -3.05 -24.75
N GLN A 627 -26.79 -2.18 -25.33
CA GLN A 627 -27.98 -1.67 -24.64
C GLN A 627 -28.96 -2.80 -24.32
N ARG A 628 -29.21 -3.72 -25.24
CA ARG A 628 -30.06 -4.91 -24.96
C ARG A 628 -29.54 -5.77 -23.81
N GLN A 629 -28.21 -5.94 -23.69
CA GLN A 629 -27.62 -6.66 -22.56
C GLN A 629 -27.92 -5.95 -21.23
N ILE A 630 -27.86 -4.61 -21.19
CA ILE A 630 -28.15 -3.78 -20.02
C ILE A 630 -29.63 -3.93 -19.63
N ASP A 631 -30.54 -3.78 -20.60
CA ASP A 631 -31.98 -3.87 -20.39
C ASP A 631 -32.38 -5.25 -19.90
N LEU A 632 -31.84 -6.31 -20.51
CA LEU A 632 -32.11 -7.68 -20.13
C LEU A 632 -31.64 -8.02 -18.72
N LEU A 633 -30.45 -7.51 -18.31
CA LEU A 633 -30.01 -7.66 -16.93
C LEU A 633 -30.96 -6.96 -15.96
N ASN A 634 -31.39 -5.74 -16.31
CA ASN A 634 -32.32 -4.98 -15.46
C ASN A 634 -33.64 -5.72 -15.28
N GLU A 635 -34.20 -6.28 -16.35
CA GLU A 635 -35.42 -7.10 -16.31
C GLU A 635 -35.24 -8.34 -15.44
N CYS A 636 -34.19 -9.16 -15.71
CA CYS A 636 -33.92 -10.39 -14.97
C CYS A 636 -33.67 -10.13 -13.48
N THR A 637 -32.89 -9.11 -13.15
CA THR A 637 -32.57 -8.79 -11.75
C THR A 637 -33.78 -8.23 -11.01
N LYS A 638 -34.66 -7.45 -11.65
CA LYS A 638 -35.91 -6.99 -11.06
C LYS A 638 -36.82 -8.17 -10.75
N ARG A 639 -37.06 -9.08 -11.70
CA ARG A 639 -37.83 -10.32 -11.48
C ARG A 639 -37.26 -11.13 -10.33
N LEU A 640 -35.91 -11.28 -10.27
CA LEU A 640 -35.25 -12.03 -9.21
C LEU A 640 -35.45 -11.37 -7.84
N GLN A 641 -35.29 -10.03 -7.73
CA GLN A 641 -35.50 -9.28 -6.48
C GLN A 641 -36.95 -9.39 -5.99
N ASP A 642 -37.90 -9.19 -6.90
CA ASP A 642 -39.34 -9.29 -6.59
C ASP A 642 -39.69 -10.71 -6.14
N GLY A 643 -39.12 -11.73 -6.77
CA GLY A 643 -39.39 -13.14 -6.50
C GLY A 643 -38.79 -13.67 -5.20
N ILE A 644 -37.61 -13.21 -4.79
CA ILE A 644 -36.96 -13.62 -3.52
C ILE A 644 -37.26 -12.67 -2.35
N GLY A 645 -37.92 -11.54 -2.60
CA GLY A 645 -38.43 -10.63 -1.59
C GLY A 645 -37.39 -9.74 -0.90
N TYR A 646 -36.19 -9.58 -1.44
CA TYR A 646 -35.18 -8.64 -0.93
C TYR A 646 -34.25 -8.12 -2.03
N SER A 647 -33.66 -6.95 -1.80
CA SER A 647 -32.72 -6.29 -2.69
C SER A 647 -31.29 -6.85 -2.55
N PHE A 648 -30.57 -6.84 -3.67
CA PHE A 648 -29.15 -7.18 -3.78
C PHE A 648 -28.47 -6.25 -4.79
N LEU A 649 -27.15 -6.24 -4.85
CA LEU A 649 -26.37 -5.40 -5.76
C LEU A 649 -26.45 -5.93 -7.21
N ARG A 650 -26.57 -5.01 -8.18
CA ARG A 650 -26.59 -5.33 -9.62
C ARG A 650 -25.38 -4.74 -10.27
N HIS A 651 -24.72 -5.47 -11.17
CA HIS A 651 -23.56 -4.93 -11.90
C HIS A 651 -23.34 -5.63 -13.24
N ILE A 652 -22.86 -4.85 -14.23
CA ILE A 652 -22.54 -5.36 -15.56
C ILE A 652 -21.28 -4.71 -16.13
N ALA A 653 -21.03 -3.42 -15.85
CA ALA A 653 -19.94 -2.65 -16.40
C ALA A 653 -18.57 -3.12 -15.87
N ALA A 654 -17.63 -3.36 -16.78
CA ALA A 654 -16.20 -3.48 -16.54
C ALA A 654 -15.50 -2.18 -16.99
N THR A 655 -14.18 -2.12 -17.14
CA THR A 655 -13.44 -0.90 -17.50
C THR A 655 -14.06 -0.13 -18.67
N SER A 656 -14.24 -0.72 -19.83
CA SER A 656 -14.89 -0.07 -21.01
C SER A 656 -16.31 0.39 -20.70
N GLY A 657 -17.07 -0.43 -19.95
CA GLY A 657 -18.43 -0.06 -19.53
C GLY A 657 -18.44 1.12 -18.56
N ILE A 658 -17.44 1.28 -17.70
CA ILE A 658 -17.28 2.45 -16.82
C ILE A 658 -17.00 3.69 -17.66
N GLU A 659 -16.18 3.57 -18.69
CA GLU A 659 -15.77 4.69 -19.52
C GLU A 659 -16.87 5.19 -20.45
N LEU A 660 -17.71 4.30 -21.00
CA LEU A 660 -18.64 4.63 -22.10
C LEU A 660 -20.12 4.52 -21.74
N TRP A 661 -20.49 3.71 -20.71
CA TRP A 661 -21.88 3.36 -20.45
C TRP A 661 -22.35 3.73 -19.03
N PRO A 662 -22.57 5.04 -18.71
CA PRO A 662 -23.01 5.44 -17.37
C PRO A 662 -24.34 4.80 -16.92
N ASN A 663 -25.24 4.45 -17.86
CA ASN A 663 -26.49 3.75 -17.58
C ASN A 663 -26.29 2.26 -17.20
N ALA A 664 -25.08 1.71 -17.37
CA ALA A 664 -24.72 0.34 -17.00
C ALA A 664 -24.11 0.22 -15.59
N TYR A 665 -23.99 1.32 -14.83
CA TYR A 665 -23.33 1.26 -13.52
C TYR A 665 -24.13 0.48 -12.49
N PHE A 666 -25.47 0.59 -12.53
CA PHE A 666 -26.36 0.01 -11.52
C PHE A 666 -25.91 0.35 -10.10
N ASP A 667 -25.71 -0.68 -9.26
CA ASP A 667 -25.35 -0.52 -7.87
C ASP A 667 -23.83 -0.70 -7.63
N MET A 668 -23.10 -1.28 -8.63
CA MET A 668 -21.67 -1.57 -8.53
C MET A 668 -21.05 -1.71 -9.93
N VAL A 669 -19.74 -1.38 -10.03
CA VAL A 669 -18.94 -1.60 -11.24
C VAL A 669 -17.70 -2.42 -10.94
N ARG A 670 -17.08 -3.01 -12.00
CA ARG A 670 -15.87 -3.85 -11.89
C ARG A 670 -14.70 -3.21 -12.62
N LEU A 671 -13.79 -2.59 -11.88
CA LEU A 671 -12.58 -2.01 -12.43
C LEU A 671 -11.51 -3.10 -12.64
N GLY A 672 -11.10 -3.27 -13.89
CA GLY A 672 -10.08 -4.23 -14.33
C GLY A 672 -8.81 -3.52 -14.79
N ILE A 673 -8.52 -3.65 -16.09
CA ILE A 673 -7.23 -3.23 -16.67
C ILE A 673 -6.96 -1.72 -16.56
N GLY A 674 -7.98 -0.88 -16.50
CA GLY A 674 -7.81 0.55 -16.29
C GLY A 674 -7.12 0.88 -14.96
N LEU A 675 -7.28 0.04 -13.92
CA LEU A 675 -6.53 0.17 -12.67
C LEU A 675 -5.00 0.06 -12.92
N TYR A 676 -4.60 -0.79 -13.85
CA TYR A 676 -3.19 -1.06 -14.18
C TYR A 676 -2.60 -0.06 -15.20
N GLY A 677 -3.35 0.98 -15.54
CA GLY A 677 -2.86 2.09 -16.36
C GLY A 677 -3.01 1.90 -17.86
N VAL A 678 -3.88 0.99 -18.27
CA VAL A 678 -4.21 0.82 -19.69
C VAL A 678 -5.59 1.40 -19.95
N ASP A 679 -5.66 2.56 -20.59
CA ASP A 679 -6.90 3.13 -21.11
C ASP A 679 -7.35 2.33 -22.32
N ILE A 680 -8.63 2.00 -22.37
CA ILE A 680 -9.17 1.19 -23.47
C ILE A 680 -9.91 2.08 -24.47
N GLU A 681 -10.83 2.91 -23.98
CA GLU A 681 -11.75 3.67 -24.85
C GLU A 681 -11.54 5.19 -24.71
N ARG A 682 -11.30 5.68 -23.51
CA ARG A 682 -11.14 7.11 -23.23
C ARG A 682 -9.67 7.47 -23.02
N HIS A 683 -9.05 8.04 -24.06
CA HIS A 683 -7.64 8.48 -24.01
C HIS A 683 -7.43 9.84 -23.31
N ASP A 684 -8.51 10.50 -22.86
CA ASP A 684 -8.48 11.77 -22.11
C ASP A 684 -8.39 11.58 -20.59
N LEU A 685 -8.50 10.34 -20.10
CA LEU A 685 -8.40 10.07 -18.66
C LEU A 685 -6.95 10.20 -18.18
N PRO A 686 -6.69 10.93 -17.08
CA PRO A 686 -5.35 11.12 -16.54
C PRO A 686 -4.85 9.88 -15.78
N ILE A 687 -5.03 8.70 -16.34
CA ILE A 687 -4.46 7.46 -15.82
C ILE A 687 -2.97 7.38 -16.14
N ARG A 688 -2.24 6.61 -15.34
CA ARG A 688 -0.79 6.44 -15.43
C ARG A 688 -0.45 4.97 -15.59
N GLU A 689 0.54 4.67 -16.40
CA GLU A 689 1.10 3.32 -16.48
C GLU A 689 1.57 2.87 -15.08
N ALA A 690 1.08 1.72 -14.65
CA ALA A 690 1.31 1.23 -13.29
C ALA A 690 2.49 0.28 -13.19
N SER A 691 2.96 -0.28 -14.31
CA SER A 691 4.06 -1.24 -14.30
C SER A 691 4.95 -1.12 -15.52
N ILE A 692 6.26 -1.24 -15.33
CA ILE A 692 7.28 -1.18 -16.40
C ILE A 692 8.15 -2.42 -16.31
N LEU A 693 8.23 -3.20 -17.42
CA LEU A 693 9.10 -4.36 -17.52
C LEU A 693 10.46 -3.93 -18.04
N LYS A 694 11.50 -4.18 -17.22
CA LYS A 694 12.87 -3.76 -17.50
C LYS A 694 13.83 -4.95 -17.48
N THR A 695 14.88 -4.85 -18.31
CA THR A 695 16.03 -5.73 -18.29
C THR A 695 17.30 -4.96 -18.60
N ASN A 696 18.47 -5.63 -18.70
CA ASN A 696 19.74 -4.98 -19.00
C ASN A 696 20.43 -5.63 -20.18
N VAL A 697 21.27 -4.86 -20.86
CA VAL A 697 22.21 -5.34 -21.89
C VAL A 697 23.26 -6.21 -21.22
N THR A 698 23.41 -7.45 -21.67
CA THR A 698 24.37 -8.42 -21.13
C THR A 698 25.68 -8.42 -21.89
N GLN A 699 25.59 -8.30 -23.20
CA GLN A 699 26.76 -8.34 -24.08
C GLN A 699 26.50 -7.54 -25.35
N ILE A 700 27.55 -6.90 -25.86
CA ILE A 700 27.54 -6.21 -27.14
C ILE A 700 28.49 -6.90 -28.09
N LYS A 701 28.04 -7.12 -29.33
CA LYS A 701 28.86 -7.66 -30.43
C LYS A 701 28.82 -6.75 -31.66
N TYR A 702 29.95 -6.60 -32.31
CA TYR A 702 30.07 -5.93 -33.60
C TYR A 702 30.17 -7.02 -34.66
N LEU A 703 29.23 -7.05 -35.59
CA LEU A 703 29.10 -8.10 -36.58
C LEU A 703 29.14 -7.45 -37.98
N ALA A 704 29.84 -8.10 -38.91
CA ALA A 704 29.95 -7.65 -40.29
C ALA A 704 28.63 -7.84 -41.06
N ALA A 705 28.44 -7.06 -42.10
CA ALA A 705 27.38 -7.27 -43.08
C ALA A 705 27.40 -8.74 -43.54
N SER A 706 26.27 -9.33 -43.83
CA SER A 706 26.08 -10.74 -44.22
C SER A 706 26.20 -11.78 -43.08
N GLU A 707 26.59 -11.39 -41.87
CA GLU A 707 26.48 -12.28 -40.72
C GLU A 707 24.99 -12.45 -40.33
N THR A 708 24.74 -13.45 -39.49
CA THR A 708 23.39 -13.79 -39.06
C THR A 708 23.29 -13.91 -37.54
N VAL A 709 22.10 -13.58 -36.99
CA VAL A 709 21.84 -13.56 -35.55
C VAL A 709 20.73 -14.56 -35.18
N GLY A 710 20.97 -15.34 -34.15
CA GLY A 710 19.97 -16.21 -33.54
C GLY A 710 19.76 -17.56 -34.23
N TYR A 711 18.76 -18.29 -33.74
CA TYR A 711 18.42 -19.62 -34.23
C TYR A 711 17.98 -19.57 -35.69
N ASN A 712 18.26 -20.64 -36.41
CA ASN A 712 17.96 -20.83 -37.82
C ASN A 712 18.54 -19.71 -38.74
N ARG A 713 19.38 -18.84 -38.18
CA ARG A 713 20.01 -17.73 -38.91
C ARG A 713 18.97 -16.75 -39.48
N HIS A 714 17.82 -16.57 -38.77
CA HIS A 714 16.73 -15.72 -39.27
C HIS A 714 17.06 -14.23 -39.23
N GLY A 715 17.91 -13.78 -38.27
CA GLY A 715 18.35 -12.40 -38.20
C GLY A 715 19.49 -12.13 -39.20
N VAL A 716 19.18 -11.64 -40.41
CA VAL A 716 20.17 -11.34 -41.45
C VAL A 716 20.61 -9.88 -41.34
N LEU A 717 21.93 -9.65 -41.31
CA LEU A 717 22.50 -8.30 -41.25
C LEU A 717 22.79 -7.78 -42.66
N HIS A 718 22.27 -6.62 -43.00
CA HIS A 718 22.49 -5.97 -44.28
C HIS A 718 23.58 -4.89 -44.29
N ARG A 719 24.11 -4.58 -43.10
CA ARG A 719 25.19 -3.64 -42.82
C ARG A 719 26.05 -4.12 -41.65
N ASP A 720 27.21 -3.58 -41.47
CA ASP A 720 27.96 -3.76 -40.25
C ASP A 720 27.11 -3.25 -39.05
N SER A 721 26.91 -4.12 -38.08
CA SER A 721 25.89 -3.90 -37.08
C SER A 721 26.41 -4.12 -35.66
N LYS A 722 25.87 -3.33 -34.72
CA LYS A 722 26.08 -3.47 -33.26
C LYS A 722 24.88 -4.18 -32.67
N ILE A 723 25.09 -5.38 -32.17
CA ILE A 723 24.02 -6.24 -31.60
C ILE A 723 24.16 -6.36 -30.10
N ALA A 724 23.11 -6.00 -29.38
CA ALA A 724 23.00 -6.16 -27.94
C ALA A 724 22.21 -7.44 -27.58
N THR A 725 22.75 -8.27 -26.73
CA THR A 725 22.03 -9.39 -26.11
C THR A 725 21.47 -8.96 -24.77
N ILE A 726 20.20 -9.27 -24.48
CA ILE A 726 19.50 -8.92 -23.26
C ILE A 726 18.90 -10.15 -22.57
N LYS A 727 18.72 -10.08 -21.23
CA LYS A 727 18.28 -11.21 -20.39
C LYS A 727 16.76 -11.30 -20.29
N ILE A 728 16.05 -11.38 -21.40
CA ILE A 728 14.63 -11.68 -21.44
C ILE A 728 14.30 -12.55 -22.61
N GLY A 729 13.48 -13.57 -22.39
CA GLY A 729 13.02 -14.47 -23.42
C GLY A 729 11.59 -14.97 -23.17
N TYR A 730 11.17 -15.99 -23.97
CA TYR A 730 9.80 -16.44 -23.87
C TYR A 730 9.46 -17.15 -22.54
N ALA A 731 10.44 -17.65 -21.80
CA ALA A 731 10.22 -18.20 -20.46
C ALA A 731 9.97 -17.11 -19.39
N ASP A 732 10.35 -15.85 -19.68
CA ASP A 732 10.00 -14.68 -18.88
C ASP A 732 8.63 -14.10 -19.25
N GLY A 733 8.06 -14.56 -20.38
CA GLY A 733 6.78 -14.09 -20.92
C GLY A 733 6.92 -13.16 -22.12
N TYR A 734 8.12 -12.97 -22.68
CA TYR A 734 8.31 -12.19 -23.91
C TYR A 734 8.04 -13.06 -25.13
N ASP A 735 6.90 -12.84 -25.78
CA ASP A 735 6.38 -13.73 -26.83
C ASP A 735 7.34 -13.86 -28.02
N ARG A 736 7.44 -15.07 -28.60
CA ARG A 736 8.27 -15.35 -29.79
C ARG A 736 7.88 -14.55 -31.00
N ARG A 737 6.62 -14.13 -31.14
CA ARG A 737 6.13 -13.28 -32.22
C ARG A 737 6.83 -11.92 -32.31
N PHE A 738 7.49 -11.49 -31.24
CA PHE A 738 8.29 -10.28 -31.22
C PHE A 738 9.67 -10.41 -31.90
N GLY A 739 10.07 -11.60 -32.37
CA GLY A 739 11.32 -11.77 -33.10
C GLY A 739 11.37 -11.05 -34.45
N ASN A 740 12.57 -11.05 -35.03
CA ASN A 740 12.82 -10.63 -36.39
C ASN A 740 12.32 -9.21 -36.75
N GLY A 741 12.58 -8.24 -35.85
CA GLY A 741 12.30 -6.82 -36.08
C GLY A 741 10.87 -6.38 -35.71
N ILE A 742 9.99 -7.30 -35.27
CA ILE A 742 8.61 -6.96 -34.89
C ILE A 742 8.59 -6.27 -33.53
N GLY A 743 9.35 -6.79 -32.56
CA GLY A 743 9.47 -6.20 -31.25
C GLY A 743 10.31 -4.91 -31.24
N GLN A 744 9.83 -3.90 -30.54
CA GLN A 744 10.54 -2.65 -30.33
C GLN A 744 10.75 -2.47 -28.82
N MET A 745 11.98 -2.23 -28.40
CA MET A 745 12.35 -1.94 -27.02
C MET A 745 13.01 -0.57 -26.92
N MET A 746 13.02 0.03 -25.74
CA MET A 746 13.66 1.34 -25.56
C MET A 746 14.99 1.18 -24.82
N VAL A 747 16.06 1.70 -25.41
CA VAL A 747 17.40 1.78 -24.82
C VAL A 747 17.86 3.23 -24.90
N ASN A 748 18.25 3.81 -23.77
CA ASN A 748 18.69 5.22 -23.69
C ASN A 748 17.74 6.22 -24.39
N GLY A 749 16.42 5.97 -24.27
CA GLY A 749 15.38 6.83 -24.88
C GLY A 749 15.13 6.61 -26.37
N VAL A 750 15.79 5.64 -27.01
CA VAL A 750 15.65 5.32 -28.43
C VAL A 750 14.99 3.96 -28.61
N LEU A 751 14.01 3.86 -29.52
CA LEU A 751 13.39 2.59 -29.90
C LEU A 751 14.32 1.80 -30.80
N VAL A 752 14.58 0.55 -30.45
CA VAL A 752 15.43 -0.39 -31.17
C VAL A 752 14.68 -1.69 -31.45
N PRO A 753 14.84 -2.28 -32.66
CA PRO A 753 14.15 -3.50 -33.01
C PRO A 753 14.84 -4.75 -32.48
N THR A 754 14.09 -5.80 -32.26
CA THR A 754 14.62 -7.15 -32.07
C THR A 754 15.24 -7.67 -33.38
N ILE A 755 16.24 -8.54 -33.24
CA ILE A 755 16.82 -9.24 -34.40
C ILE A 755 17.00 -10.73 -34.12
N GLY A 756 16.66 -11.57 -35.11
CA GLY A 756 16.61 -13.02 -34.93
C GLY A 756 15.42 -13.48 -34.08
N ASP A 757 15.34 -14.78 -33.84
CA ASP A 757 14.28 -15.39 -33.03
C ASP A 757 14.47 -15.08 -31.54
N ILE A 758 13.35 -14.90 -30.82
CA ILE A 758 13.38 -14.81 -29.37
C ILE A 758 13.77 -16.18 -28.78
N CYS A 759 14.80 -16.22 -27.93
CA CYS A 759 15.24 -17.42 -27.24
C CYS A 759 14.46 -17.65 -25.93
N MET A 760 14.76 -18.74 -25.22
CA MET A 760 14.09 -19.08 -23.97
C MET A 760 14.33 -18.01 -22.89
N ASP A 761 15.58 -17.57 -22.71
CA ASP A 761 16.01 -16.71 -21.62
C ASP A 761 16.64 -15.39 -22.09
N MET A 762 16.76 -15.18 -23.40
CA MET A 762 17.43 -14.03 -24.00
C MET A 762 16.78 -13.64 -25.32
N CYS A 763 17.03 -12.41 -25.76
CA CYS A 763 16.81 -11.97 -27.12
C CYS A 763 17.88 -10.95 -27.55
N MET A 764 17.92 -10.61 -28.80
CA MET A 764 18.92 -9.72 -29.38
C MET A 764 18.22 -8.50 -29.97
N LEU A 765 18.90 -7.35 -29.84
CA LEU A 765 18.45 -6.05 -30.36
C LEU A 765 19.49 -5.51 -31.35
N ASP A 766 19.03 -4.94 -32.43
CA ASP A 766 19.88 -4.12 -33.30
C ASP A 766 20.01 -2.71 -32.72
N VAL A 767 21.18 -2.42 -32.14
CA VAL A 767 21.51 -1.14 -31.52
C VAL A 767 22.58 -0.37 -32.30
N THR A 768 22.65 -0.61 -33.61
CA THR A 768 23.71 -0.08 -34.51
C THR A 768 23.77 1.45 -34.44
N ASP A 769 22.61 2.11 -34.36
CA ASP A 769 22.50 3.56 -34.46
C ASP A 769 22.34 4.22 -33.03
N VAL A 770 22.61 3.46 -31.97
CA VAL A 770 22.43 3.92 -30.59
C VAL A 770 23.72 3.78 -29.81
N GLU A 771 24.07 4.79 -29.04
CA GLU A 771 25.14 4.70 -28.05
C GLU A 771 24.63 3.90 -26.84
N VAL A 772 25.15 2.67 -26.70
CA VAL A 772 24.71 1.73 -25.65
C VAL A 772 25.93 0.92 -25.17
N GLY A 773 25.98 0.67 -23.85
CA GLY A 773 26.97 -0.16 -23.17
C GLY A 773 26.36 -1.43 -22.58
N GLU A 774 27.23 -2.34 -22.15
CA GLU A 774 26.81 -3.45 -21.28
C GLU A 774 26.29 -2.88 -19.96
N GLU A 775 25.29 -3.53 -19.34
CA GLU A 775 24.55 -3.11 -18.14
C GLU A 775 23.53 -1.93 -18.36
N ASP A 776 23.46 -1.34 -19.55
CA ASP A 776 22.44 -0.32 -19.84
C ASP A 776 21.03 -0.90 -19.73
N GLU A 777 20.12 -0.09 -19.17
CA GLU A 777 18.73 -0.47 -18.97
C GLU A 777 17.95 -0.52 -20.29
N VAL A 778 17.10 -1.53 -20.39
CA VAL A 778 16.21 -1.74 -21.54
C VAL A 778 14.76 -1.81 -21.04
N ILE A 779 13.87 -0.95 -21.55
CA ILE A 779 12.44 -1.03 -21.31
C ILE A 779 11.83 -1.93 -22.39
N VAL A 780 11.22 -3.03 -21.95
CA VAL A 780 10.75 -4.12 -22.85
C VAL A 780 9.48 -3.76 -23.61
N TYR A 781 8.53 -3.13 -22.93
CA TYR A 781 7.28 -2.61 -23.52
C TYR A 781 7.20 -1.10 -23.33
N PRO A 782 7.81 -0.30 -24.21
CA PRO A 782 7.75 1.17 -24.10
C PRO A 782 6.33 1.74 -24.21
N ASP A 783 5.48 1.09 -25.00
CA ASP A 783 4.03 1.26 -25.06
C ASP A 783 3.38 -0.11 -25.24
N ILE A 784 2.70 -0.58 -24.20
CA ILE A 784 2.12 -1.92 -24.18
C ILE A 784 0.99 -2.10 -25.22
N LYS A 785 0.26 -1.04 -25.58
CA LYS A 785 -0.80 -1.11 -26.59
C LYS A 785 -0.23 -1.32 -27.99
N SER A 786 0.77 -0.53 -28.34
CA SER A 786 1.48 -0.70 -29.63
C SER A 786 2.16 -2.06 -29.72
N SER A 787 2.78 -2.50 -28.63
CA SER A 787 3.41 -3.83 -28.53
C SER A 787 2.39 -4.96 -28.74
N ALA A 788 1.24 -4.90 -28.08
CA ALA A 788 0.17 -5.90 -28.28
C ALA A 788 -0.34 -5.91 -29.72
N LYS A 789 -0.56 -4.73 -30.30
CA LYS A 789 -1.01 -4.59 -31.70
C LYS A 789 -0.01 -5.18 -32.67
N ALA A 790 1.30 -4.99 -32.44
CA ALA A 790 2.37 -5.48 -33.33
C ALA A 790 2.34 -7.00 -33.52
N ILE A 791 1.92 -7.76 -32.52
CA ILE A 791 1.82 -9.23 -32.60
C ILE A 791 0.37 -9.75 -32.69
N GLY A 792 -0.62 -8.86 -32.92
CA GLY A 792 -2.02 -9.22 -33.09
C GLY A 792 -2.71 -9.73 -31.82
N THR A 793 -2.39 -9.13 -30.65
CA THR A 793 -2.99 -9.48 -29.37
C THR A 793 -3.47 -8.23 -28.60
N ILE A 794 -3.82 -8.40 -27.33
CA ILE A 794 -4.34 -7.38 -26.44
C ILE A 794 -3.40 -7.15 -25.24
N PRO A 795 -3.37 -5.94 -24.65
CA PRO A 795 -2.52 -5.64 -23.49
C PRO A 795 -2.70 -6.59 -22.30
N TYR A 796 -3.91 -7.12 -22.10
CA TYR A 796 -4.20 -8.13 -21.07
C TYR A 796 -3.30 -9.37 -21.18
N GLU A 797 -3.10 -9.89 -22.40
CA GLU A 797 -2.27 -11.08 -22.62
C GLU A 797 -0.81 -10.76 -22.28
N LEU A 798 -0.29 -9.61 -22.72
CA LEU A 798 1.09 -9.22 -22.43
C LEU A 798 1.35 -9.06 -20.93
N LEU A 799 0.45 -8.39 -20.19
CA LEU A 799 0.60 -8.22 -18.74
C LEU A 799 0.56 -9.56 -18.01
N THR A 800 -0.42 -10.41 -18.33
CA THR A 800 -0.62 -11.69 -17.62
C THR A 800 0.38 -12.78 -18.04
N SER A 801 1.05 -12.63 -19.18
CA SER A 801 2.10 -13.56 -19.63
C SER A 801 3.43 -13.39 -18.89
N ILE A 802 3.65 -12.27 -18.21
CA ILE A 802 4.89 -12.03 -17.47
C ILE A 802 5.06 -13.10 -16.38
N SER A 803 6.04 -13.97 -16.56
CA SER A 803 6.30 -15.13 -15.71
C SER A 803 6.55 -14.72 -14.26
N GLN A 804 6.14 -15.57 -13.31
CA GLN A 804 6.40 -15.36 -11.88
C GLN A 804 7.90 -15.38 -11.52
N ARG A 805 8.77 -15.90 -12.38
CA ARG A 805 10.24 -15.83 -12.19
C ARG A 805 10.81 -14.41 -12.37
N VAL A 806 10.11 -13.53 -13.10
CA VAL A 806 10.43 -12.09 -13.17
C VAL A 806 10.10 -11.46 -11.81
N LYS A 807 11.07 -10.83 -11.19
CA LYS A 807 10.90 -10.21 -9.86
C LYS A 807 9.99 -8.98 -9.97
N ARG A 808 8.99 -8.88 -9.09
CA ARG A 808 8.16 -7.68 -8.92
C ARG A 808 8.82 -6.78 -7.90
N VAL A 809 8.93 -5.50 -8.24
CA VAL A 809 9.51 -4.45 -7.38
C VAL A 809 8.47 -3.34 -7.23
N TYR A 810 7.93 -3.19 -6.03
CA TYR A 810 6.92 -2.18 -5.74
C TYR A 810 7.57 -0.93 -5.20
N PHE A 811 7.10 0.23 -5.66
CA PHE A 811 7.60 1.50 -5.17
C PHE A 811 6.49 2.55 -5.12
N TYR A 812 6.73 3.60 -4.33
CA TYR A 812 5.93 4.82 -4.28
C TYR A 812 6.79 5.98 -4.79
N GLU A 813 6.27 6.78 -5.73
CA GLU A 813 6.89 8.04 -6.17
C GLU A 813 6.78 9.14 -5.13
#